data_94ddb83b1589382eaf63e419c1103017
#
_entry.id   94ddb83b1589382eaf63e419c1103017
#
_cell.length_a   1.000
_cell.length_b   1.000
_cell.length_c   1.000
_cell.angle_alpha   90.00
_cell.angle_beta   90.00
_cell.angle_gamma   90.00
#
_symmetry.space_group_name_H-M   'P 1'
#
loop_
_entity.id
_entity.type
_entity.pdbx_description
1 polymer ?
#
loop_
_entity_poly.entity_id
_entity_poly.type
_entity_poly.pdbx_seq_one_letter_code
_entity_poly.pdbx_strand_id
1 'polypeptide(L)'
;MAAPERASEAETGPAEADGPEGLALPPPPPPPPGPGPAPPSLAELPGELLELIACCGPLNASDVVRLACTCRRLREACQPRGKVWREQLRLRWPSLMKYYNQVDSVNWLEEYKQRHKAGLEARRIVASFSKRFFSDHVPCDGFTDIETLECPSHFFEDELMSILNMEGRKGLTWKYYAKKILYFMRQQNILKKLKVYLQRPADEQSFLEGAVLIDQYCNPLSDICLESVQAQVDDIVAKVRKFLKSKNSRHPSVTQKAGEVLIVSQVELQRQVLDAMNYVLYEQLKYKGNEVDYYNSLNSYIRQVLIHRTGIPISLSVLYLTIARQLGVRLEPVNFPSHFLLRWCQGTEGSTNIFDYAYIDAFGKGKQLTVKECEYLIGHHVTEEFYGVATAKEVLQRMVGNLLNIGKRESTDQSYQLLRDSLDLYLAMYPDNVQHLMLQARLYFHLGIWPEKVLDILQHIQALDPSQHGAVGYLVQHTLEHIERRKEEAGPDVKLHSEEKHKDVCYSVGLIMKHKRYGYNCVIYGWDPACMMGNEWIRNMNVHSLPHGSQQPFYNVLVEDGSCRYAAQENLEYNMEPREIPHPDIGRYFAEFAGTHYLANAELEFRYPEDLRLTLADVQKTPKHMHMLAQILPTSPNPKLQYQKRLGLKGKWPKQWTTEREREESHQHTPLLHLLALSEQVHKQTKMATTVGWPQVYDREHIPEFSGK
;
A
#
# COMPACT_ATOMS: atom_id res chain seq x y z
N MET A 1 73.13 -31.24 -14.79
CA MET A 1 74.10 -32.00 -14.02
C MET A 1 73.34 -33.13 -13.40
N ALA A 2 73.32 -34.19 -14.02
CA ALA A 2 74.06 -35.43 -13.85
C ALA A 2 73.29 -36.41 -12.96
N ALA A 3 72.77 -37.39 -13.58
CA ALA A 3 72.59 -38.75 -13.06
C ALA A 3 73.98 -39.35 -12.70
N PRO A 4 74.20 -40.51 -12.16
CA PRO A 4 73.72 -41.79 -12.71
C PRO A 4 73.43 -42.92 -11.67
N GLU A 5 72.70 -44.00 -12.06
CA GLU A 5 73.15 -45.38 -12.40
C GLU A 5 73.75 -46.19 -11.24
N ARG A 6 73.52 -47.42 -10.99
CA ARG A 6 73.52 -48.74 -11.73
C ARG A 6 73.10 -49.86 -10.78
N ALA A 7 72.35 -50.81 -11.13
CA ALA A 7 72.61 -52.10 -11.83
C ALA A 7 73.10 -53.25 -10.96
N SER A 8 72.49 -54.36 -11.11
CA SER A 8 72.91 -55.73 -11.52
C SER A 8 73.16 -56.69 -10.34
N GLU A 9 72.99 -57.97 -10.39
CA GLU A 9 72.93 -59.10 -11.27
C GLU A 9 72.57 -60.32 -10.42
N ALA A 10 71.77 -61.23 -10.87
CA ALA A 10 72.00 -62.58 -11.39
C ALA A 10 72.62 -63.56 -10.40
N GLU A 11 72.14 -64.77 -10.18
CA GLU A 11 72.36 -66.01 -10.93
C GLU A 11 71.83 -67.25 -10.16
N THR A 12 71.24 -68.11 -10.91
CA THR A 12 71.39 -69.58 -11.16
C THR A 12 70.84 -70.58 -10.14
N GLY A 13 70.08 -71.53 -10.79
CA GLY A 13 69.57 -72.76 -10.24
C GLY A 13 70.64 -73.85 -10.00
N PRO A 14 70.40 -75.18 -9.89
CA PRO A 14 69.43 -76.01 -10.65
C PRO A 14 68.76 -77.21 -9.89
N ALA A 15 67.84 -77.89 -10.61
CA ALA A 15 67.63 -79.37 -10.81
C ALA A 15 66.89 -80.23 -9.81
N GLU A 16 65.79 -80.76 -10.33
CA GLU A 16 65.30 -82.14 -10.41
C GLU A 16 65.05 -83.00 -9.15
N ALA A 17 63.77 -83.48 -9.08
CA ALA A 17 63.46 -84.90 -8.97
C ALA A 17 61.94 -85.18 -8.97
N ASP A 18 61.60 -86.20 -9.74
CA ASP A 18 60.32 -86.84 -10.13
C ASP A 18 59.32 -87.19 -9.01
N GLY A 19 58.02 -87.04 -9.31
CA GLY A 19 56.81 -87.83 -9.26
C GLY A 19 56.26 -88.35 -7.88
N PRO A 20 54.99 -88.76 -7.76
CA PRO A 20 53.97 -89.01 -8.79
C PRO A 20 52.58 -88.40 -8.54
N GLU A 21 51.71 -88.60 -9.52
CA GLU A 21 50.27 -88.28 -9.67
C GLU A 21 49.39 -88.25 -8.41
N GLY A 22 48.58 -87.18 -8.35
CA GLY A 22 47.50 -87.10 -7.37
C GLY A 22 46.51 -85.97 -7.69
N LEU A 23 45.41 -86.33 -8.31
CA LEU A 23 44.08 -85.63 -8.32
C LEU A 23 44.06 -84.09 -8.28
N ALA A 24 43.79 -83.48 -9.42
CA ALA A 24 43.53 -82.07 -9.59
C ALA A 24 42.28 -81.60 -8.78
N LEU A 25 42.47 -80.68 -7.85
CA LEU A 25 41.43 -79.87 -7.25
C LEU A 25 41.05 -78.76 -8.28
N PRO A 26 39.78 -78.38 -8.34
CA PRO A 26 39.35 -77.25 -9.20
C PRO A 26 40.03 -75.95 -8.76
N PRO A 27 40.28 -74.99 -9.71
CA PRO A 27 40.92 -73.74 -9.40
C PRO A 27 40.02 -72.90 -8.42
N PRO A 28 40.61 -72.15 -7.50
CA PRO A 28 39.86 -71.29 -6.59
C PRO A 28 39.08 -70.25 -7.41
N PRO A 29 37.85 -69.88 -6.97
CA PRO A 29 37.09 -68.82 -7.64
C PRO A 29 37.90 -67.52 -7.70
N PRO A 30 37.75 -66.70 -8.75
CA PRO A 30 38.44 -65.43 -8.85
C PRO A 30 38.09 -64.56 -7.64
N PRO A 31 39.02 -63.72 -7.12
CA PRO A 31 38.73 -62.80 -6.01
C PRO A 31 37.56 -61.89 -6.41
N PRO A 32 36.67 -61.55 -5.49
CA PRO A 32 35.60 -60.61 -5.78
C PRO A 32 36.20 -59.32 -6.38
N PRO A 33 35.52 -58.70 -7.36
CA PRO A 33 36.01 -57.43 -7.92
C PRO A 33 36.17 -56.44 -6.75
N GLY A 34 37.35 -55.82 -6.65
CA GLY A 34 37.63 -54.81 -5.66
C GLY A 34 36.56 -53.72 -5.67
N PRO A 35 36.26 -53.07 -4.55
CA PRO A 35 35.31 -52.00 -4.52
C PRO A 35 35.65 -51.01 -5.64
N GLY A 36 34.69 -50.80 -6.56
CA GLY A 36 34.82 -49.82 -7.63
C GLY A 36 35.18 -48.46 -7.01
N PRO A 37 35.78 -47.56 -7.78
CA PRO A 37 36.16 -46.23 -7.28
C PRO A 37 34.96 -45.63 -6.56
N ALA A 38 35.16 -45.19 -5.32
CA ALA A 38 34.13 -44.53 -4.53
C ALA A 38 33.57 -43.38 -5.36
N PRO A 39 32.25 -43.17 -5.38
CA PRO A 39 31.67 -42.05 -6.12
C PRO A 39 32.36 -40.74 -5.65
N PRO A 40 32.69 -39.83 -6.61
CA PRO A 40 33.43 -38.62 -6.30
C PRO A 40 32.67 -37.83 -5.20
N SER A 41 33.40 -37.44 -4.17
CA SER A 41 32.85 -36.60 -3.08
C SER A 41 32.40 -35.27 -3.66
N LEU A 42 31.26 -34.72 -3.16
CA LEU A 42 30.80 -33.37 -3.53
C LEU A 42 31.93 -32.33 -3.43
N ALA A 43 32.82 -32.48 -2.45
CA ALA A 43 33.95 -31.57 -2.24
C ALA A 43 35.05 -31.69 -3.29
N GLU A 44 35.07 -32.69 -4.14
CA GLU A 44 36.07 -32.90 -5.23
C GLU A 44 35.67 -32.20 -6.53
N LEU A 45 34.42 -31.72 -6.66
CA LEU A 45 33.92 -31.01 -7.82
C LEU A 45 34.65 -29.66 -7.98
N PRO A 46 34.85 -29.17 -9.25
CA PRO A 46 35.32 -27.80 -9.49
C PRO A 46 34.52 -26.73 -8.74
N GLY A 47 35.21 -25.64 -8.34
CA GLY A 47 34.58 -24.57 -7.55
C GLY A 47 33.34 -23.95 -8.22
N GLU A 48 33.40 -23.82 -9.55
CA GLU A 48 32.30 -23.29 -10.37
C GLU A 48 31.04 -24.18 -10.31
N LEU A 49 31.24 -25.49 -10.27
CA LEU A 49 30.13 -26.46 -10.14
C LEU A 49 29.57 -26.43 -8.72
N LEU A 50 30.40 -26.26 -7.71
CA LEU A 50 29.94 -26.08 -6.32
C LEU A 50 29.12 -24.79 -6.17
N GLU A 51 29.56 -23.68 -6.74
CA GLU A 51 28.77 -22.44 -6.80
C GLU A 51 27.44 -22.67 -7.53
N LEU A 52 27.46 -23.32 -8.70
CA LEU A 52 26.26 -23.60 -9.47
C LEU A 52 25.26 -24.46 -8.70
N ILE A 53 25.71 -25.53 -8.04
CA ILE A 53 24.90 -26.38 -7.19
C ILE A 53 24.29 -25.58 -6.04
N ALA A 54 25.07 -24.72 -5.38
CA ALA A 54 24.59 -23.86 -4.31
C ALA A 54 23.63 -22.73 -4.77
N CYS A 55 23.72 -22.35 -6.05
CA CYS A 55 22.77 -21.42 -6.69
C CYS A 55 21.51 -22.10 -7.22
N CYS A 56 21.57 -23.40 -7.53
CA CYS A 56 20.46 -24.11 -8.13
C CYS A 56 19.48 -24.63 -7.08
N GLY A 57 18.24 -24.22 -7.19
CA GLY A 57 17.10 -24.95 -6.69
C GLY A 57 16.71 -24.77 -5.23
N PRO A 58 16.45 -25.85 -4.50
CA PRO A 58 15.67 -25.79 -3.25
C PRO A 58 16.48 -25.35 -2.02
N LEU A 59 17.77 -25.00 -2.18
CA LEU A 59 18.58 -24.57 -1.05
C LEU A 59 18.18 -23.18 -0.56
N ASN A 60 17.79 -23.10 0.70
CA ASN A 60 17.55 -21.83 1.36
C ASN A 60 18.83 -21.31 2.03
N ALA A 61 18.80 -20.08 2.53
CA ALA A 61 19.96 -19.45 3.17
C ALA A 61 20.53 -20.26 4.36
N SER A 62 19.68 -20.95 5.13
CA SER A 62 20.14 -21.80 6.24
C SER A 62 20.89 -23.02 5.72
N ASP A 63 20.46 -23.62 4.61
CA ASP A 63 21.14 -24.74 3.97
C ASP A 63 22.49 -24.31 3.40
N VAL A 64 22.57 -23.11 2.80
CA VAL A 64 23.83 -22.52 2.32
C VAL A 64 24.80 -22.30 3.49
N VAL A 65 24.32 -21.81 4.64
CA VAL A 65 25.16 -21.67 5.83
C VAL A 65 25.63 -23.03 6.34
N ARG A 66 24.77 -24.03 6.43
CA ARG A 66 25.12 -25.38 6.82
C ARG A 66 26.17 -25.97 5.86
N LEU A 67 25.96 -25.82 4.55
CA LEU A 67 26.92 -26.24 3.53
C LEU A 67 28.29 -25.58 3.73
N ALA A 68 28.34 -24.27 3.95
CA ALA A 68 29.55 -23.52 4.21
C ALA A 68 30.27 -23.94 5.51
N CYS A 69 29.58 -24.56 6.45
CA CYS A 69 30.13 -25.06 7.70
C CYS A 69 30.74 -26.47 7.58
N THR A 70 30.51 -27.22 6.49
CA THR A 70 30.97 -28.61 6.35
C THR A 70 32.45 -28.75 6.08
N CYS A 71 33.01 -27.98 5.14
CA CYS A 71 34.43 -27.97 4.84
C CYS A 71 34.92 -26.61 4.29
N ARG A 72 36.26 -26.42 4.28
CA ARG A 72 36.89 -25.16 3.83
C ARG A 72 36.54 -24.82 2.38
N ARG A 73 36.53 -25.80 1.50
CA ARG A 73 36.26 -25.62 0.08
C ARG A 73 34.81 -25.18 -0.20
N LEU A 74 33.82 -25.77 0.47
CA LEU A 74 32.43 -25.34 0.38
C LEU A 74 32.20 -23.96 0.99
N ARG A 75 32.94 -23.60 2.02
CA ARG A 75 32.95 -22.23 2.57
C ARG A 75 33.49 -21.22 1.55
N GLU A 76 34.54 -21.59 0.80
CA GLU A 76 35.11 -20.77 -0.27
C GLU A 76 34.12 -20.59 -1.43
N ALA A 77 33.36 -21.60 -1.79
CA ALA A 77 32.27 -21.51 -2.80
C ALA A 77 31.12 -20.60 -2.32
N CYS A 78 30.86 -20.53 -1.02
CA CYS A 78 29.81 -19.71 -0.42
C CYS A 78 30.34 -18.36 0.12
N GLN A 79 31.27 -17.71 -0.58
CA GLN A 79 31.88 -16.45 -0.14
C GLN A 79 30.83 -15.32 0.01
N PRO A 80 30.98 -14.40 0.99
CA PRO A 80 30.05 -13.32 1.25
C PRO A 80 29.75 -12.41 0.05
N ARG A 81 30.75 -12.21 -0.84
CA ARG A 81 30.64 -11.42 -2.08
C ARG A 81 30.37 -12.26 -3.32
N GLY A 82 30.21 -13.59 -3.16
CA GLY A 82 30.03 -14.55 -4.22
C GLY A 82 28.63 -14.60 -4.81
N LYS A 83 28.50 -15.33 -5.92
CA LYS A 83 27.24 -15.51 -6.66
C LYS A 83 26.15 -16.18 -5.84
N VAL A 84 26.50 -17.08 -4.91
CA VAL A 84 25.55 -17.84 -4.09
C VAL A 84 24.68 -16.91 -3.25
N TRP A 85 25.28 -15.96 -2.53
CA TRP A 85 24.50 -15.02 -1.70
C TRP A 85 23.72 -13.99 -2.53
N ARG A 86 24.26 -13.58 -3.68
CA ARG A 86 23.52 -12.76 -4.64
C ARG A 86 22.25 -13.49 -5.11
N GLU A 87 22.37 -14.77 -5.43
CA GLU A 87 21.26 -15.59 -5.89
C GLU A 87 20.24 -15.83 -4.77
N GLN A 88 20.69 -16.10 -3.54
CA GLN A 88 19.81 -16.20 -2.36
C GLN A 88 19.02 -14.92 -2.15
N LEU A 89 19.63 -13.73 -2.29
CA LEU A 89 18.95 -12.44 -2.21
C LEU A 89 17.93 -12.29 -3.34
N ARG A 90 18.33 -12.62 -4.59
CA ARG A 90 17.48 -12.53 -5.77
C ARG A 90 16.25 -13.45 -5.70
N LEU A 91 16.44 -14.69 -5.25
CA LEU A 91 15.36 -15.66 -5.13
C LEU A 91 14.34 -15.26 -4.06
N ARG A 92 14.81 -14.72 -2.95
CA ARG A 92 13.95 -14.36 -1.84
C ARG A 92 13.29 -12.99 -2.01
N TRP A 93 14.00 -12.01 -2.58
CA TRP A 93 13.53 -10.64 -2.78
C TRP A 93 13.91 -10.10 -4.17
N PRO A 94 13.29 -10.59 -5.22
CA PRO A 94 13.63 -10.21 -6.60
C PRO A 94 13.46 -8.70 -6.87
N SER A 95 12.52 -8.04 -6.19
CA SER A 95 12.24 -6.60 -6.29
C SER A 95 13.43 -5.73 -5.91
N LEU A 96 14.34 -6.23 -5.04
CA LEU A 96 15.50 -5.47 -4.57
C LEU A 96 16.63 -5.40 -5.59
N MET A 97 16.70 -6.30 -6.57
CA MET A 97 17.81 -6.37 -7.50
C MET A 97 18.03 -5.09 -8.31
N LYS A 98 16.96 -4.31 -8.53
CA LYS A 98 17.04 -3.01 -9.20
C LYS A 98 17.96 -1.99 -8.52
N TYR A 99 18.14 -2.09 -7.20
CA TYR A 99 18.99 -1.16 -6.45
C TYR A 99 20.49 -1.48 -6.55
N TYR A 100 20.86 -2.65 -7.08
CA TYR A 100 22.23 -3.13 -7.17
C TYR A 100 22.80 -3.13 -8.60
N ASN A 101 22.05 -2.63 -9.59
CA ASN A 101 22.45 -2.69 -11.01
C ASN A 101 23.72 -1.88 -11.35
N GLN A 102 24.11 -0.91 -10.50
CA GLN A 102 25.24 0.01 -10.73
C GLN A 102 26.29 -0.05 -9.60
N VAL A 103 26.25 -1.08 -8.76
CA VAL A 103 27.15 -1.19 -7.59
C VAL A 103 28.18 -2.29 -7.87
N ASP A 104 29.46 -1.90 -8.00
CA ASP A 104 30.55 -2.81 -8.43
C ASP A 104 31.02 -3.81 -7.36
N SER A 105 30.77 -3.56 -6.06
CA SER A 105 31.25 -4.44 -4.99
C SER A 105 30.29 -4.50 -3.82
N VAL A 106 29.40 -5.50 -3.84
CA VAL A 106 28.40 -5.74 -2.81
C VAL A 106 28.79 -6.93 -1.93
N ASN A 107 28.68 -6.77 -0.62
CA ASN A 107 28.75 -7.89 0.32
C ASN A 107 27.34 -8.52 0.44
N TRP A 108 27.03 -9.45 -0.48
CA TRP A 108 25.70 -10.05 -0.61
C TRP A 108 25.21 -10.77 0.65
N LEU A 109 26.12 -11.38 1.42
CA LEU A 109 25.75 -12.01 2.69
C LEU A 109 25.29 -10.96 3.72
N GLU A 110 25.98 -9.83 3.79
CA GLU A 110 25.64 -8.76 4.73
C GLU A 110 24.32 -8.10 4.32
N GLU A 111 24.12 -7.82 3.03
CA GLU A 111 22.86 -7.33 2.49
C GLU A 111 21.70 -8.29 2.81
N TYR A 112 21.93 -9.60 2.62
CA TYR A 112 20.93 -10.61 2.96
C TYR A 112 20.56 -10.58 4.45
N LYS A 113 21.57 -10.49 5.34
CA LYS A 113 21.33 -10.41 6.80
C LYS A 113 20.57 -9.16 7.19
N GLN A 114 20.98 -7.99 6.67
CA GLN A 114 20.33 -6.71 6.95
C GLN A 114 18.89 -6.73 6.46
N ARG A 115 18.64 -7.19 5.22
CA ARG A 115 17.28 -7.32 4.70
C ARG A 115 16.43 -8.28 5.52
N HIS A 116 17.00 -9.42 5.93
CA HIS A 116 16.29 -10.37 6.77
C HIS A 116 15.94 -9.78 8.15
N LYS A 117 16.89 -9.10 8.80
CA LYS A 117 16.66 -8.40 10.07
C LYS A 117 15.60 -7.31 9.93
N ALA A 118 15.70 -6.49 8.89
CA ALA A 118 14.68 -5.46 8.58
C ALA A 118 13.29 -6.07 8.39
N GLY A 119 13.19 -7.23 7.72
CA GLY A 119 11.92 -7.93 7.54
C GLY A 119 11.32 -8.47 8.83
N LEU A 120 12.13 -9.00 9.73
CA LEU A 120 11.65 -9.44 11.06
C LEU A 120 11.16 -8.25 11.88
N GLU A 121 11.89 -7.14 11.87
CA GLU A 121 11.52 -5.94 12.61
C GLU A 121 10.28 -5.26 12.01
N ALA A 122 10.16 -5.20 10.68
CA ALA A 122 8.97 -4.72 10.01
C ALA A 122 7.72 -5.48 10.46
N ARG A 123 7.80 -6.81 10.50
CA ARG A 123 6.69 -7.66 10.97
C ARG A 123 6.37 -7.41 12.44
N ARG A 124 7.38 -7.26 13.30
CA ARG A 124 7.20 -6.94 14.71
C ARG A 124 6.45 -5.60 14.88
N ILE A 125 6.85 -4.58 14.14
CA ILE A 125 6.22 -3.25 14.15
C ILE A 125 4.77 -3.37 13.67
N VAL A 126 4.51 -3.99 12.51
CA VAL A 126 3.15 -4.18 11.98
C VAL A 126 2.26 -4.90 13.00
N ALA A 127 2.77 -5.97 13.64
CA ALA A 127 2.02 -6.70 14.67
C ALA A 127 1.69 -5.82 15.90
N SER A 128 2.61 -4.93 16.30
CA SER A 128 2.38 -4.02 17.44
C SER A 128 1.28 -2.99 17.17
N PHE A 129 1.08 -2.60 15.90
CA PHE A 129 0.10 -1.59 15.51
C PHE A 129 -1.34 -2.03 15.77
N SER A 130 -1.67 -3.31 15.64
CA SER A 130 -3.00 -3.83 15.98
C SER A 130 -3.35 -3.51 17.43
N LYS A 131 -2.45 -3.77 18.36
CA LYS A 131 -2.66 -3.48 19.78
C LYS A 131 -2.67 -1.98 20.08
N ARG A 132 -1.78 -1.21 19.46
CA ARG A 132 -1.64 0.24 19.73
C ARG A 132 -2.78 1.08 19.16
N PHE A 133 -3.29 0.70 17.98
CA PHE A 133 -4.22 1.51 17.18
C PHE A 133 -5.53 0.79 16.85
N PHE A 134 -5.91 -0.20 17.63
CA PHE A 134 -7.21 -0.87 17.46
C PHE A 134 -8.38 0.10 17.68
N SER A 135 -8.33 0.88 18.75
CA SER A 135 -9.35 1.90 19.07
C SER A 135 -9.02 3.28 18.47
N ASP A 136 -7.77 3.48 18.05
CA ASP A 136 -7.27 4.77 17.58
C ASP A 136 -6.95 4.78 16.09
N HIS A 137 -6.72 5.97 15.55
CA HIS A 137 -6.21 6.15 14.20
C HIS A 137 -4.68 6.08 14.20
N VAL A 138 -4.13 5.37 13.20
CA VAL A 138 -2.68 5.34 12.96
C VAL A 138 -2.21 6.78 12.72
N PRO A 139 -1.17 7.27 13.41
CA PRO A 139 -0.65 8.63 13.21
C PRO A 139 -0.10 8.80 11.79
N CYS A 140 -0.18 10.02 11.26
CA CYS A 140 0.34 10.36 9.94
C CYS A 140 1.85 10.65 9.94
N ASP A 141 2.44 10.80 11.10
CA ASP A 141 3.84 11.13 11.37
C ASP A 141 4.36 10.34 12.57
N GLY A 142 5.63 10.50 12.89
CA GLY A 142 6.21 9.88 14.09
C GLY A 142 6.42 8.36 13.97
N PHE A 143 6.84 7.87 12.80
CA PHE A 143 7.28 6.47 12.65
C PHE A 143 8.70 6.27 13.18
N THR A 144 8.97 6.73 14.42
CA THR A 144 10.29 6.64 15.06
C THR A 144 10.79 5.21 15.17
N ASP A 145 9.91 4.25 15.41
CA ASP A 145 10.24 2.82 15.43
C ASP A 145 10.88 2.35 14.12
N ILE A 146 10.53 2.98 12.99
CA ILE A 146 11.06 2.68 11.65
C ILE A 146 12.34 3.49 11.40
N GLU A 147 12.35 4.76 11.80
CA GLU A 147 13.49 5.65 11.60
C GLU A 147 14.72 5.22 12.42
N THR A 148 14.51 4.51 13.55
CA THR A 148 15.58 3.90 14.35
C THR A 148 16.20 2.66 13.73
N LEU A 149 15.61 2.10 12.68
CA LEU A 149 16.18 0.97 11.97
C LEU A 149 17.39 1.44 11.14
N GLU A 150 18.58 1.03 11.54
CA GLU A 150 19.84 1.27 10.82
C GLU A 150 19.91 0.41 9.54
N CYS A 151 18.90 0.54 8.66
CA CYS A 151 18.84 -0.18 7.39
C CYS A 151 18.27 0.72 6.28
N PRO A 152 18.53 0.41 5.01
CA PRO A 152 17.94 1.15 3.90
C PRO A 152 16.41 1.15 3.97
N SER A 153 15.78 2.30 3.82
CA SER A 153 14.32 2.47 3.92
C SER A 153 13.56 1.57 2.95
N HIS A 154 14.13 1.28 1.78
CA HIS A 154 13.51 0.38 0.80
C HIS A 154 13.43 -1.08 1.27
N PHE A 155 14.24 -1.52 2.24
CA PHE A 155 14.11 -2.85 2.83
C PHE A 155 12.82 -2.99 3.64
N PHE A 156 12.48 -1.95 4.40
CA PHE A 156 11.24 -1.91 5.16
C PHE A 156 10.02 -1.83 4.24
N GLU A 157 10.07 -0.95 3.24
CA GLU A 157 9.02 -0.78 2.23
C GLU A 157 8.76 -2.08 1.46
N ASP A 158 9.83 -2.78 1.04
CA ASP A 158 9.73 -4.08 0.37
C ASP A 158 9.06 -5.15 1.25
N GLU A 159 9.32 -5.16 2.55
CA GLU A 159 8.64 -6.09 3.46
C GLU A 159 7.16 -5.76 3.63
N LEU A 160 6.79 -4.48 3.74
CA LEU A 160 5.39 -4.06 3.78
C LEU A 160 4.66 -4.48 2.49
N MET A 161 5.29 -4.30 1.33
CA MET A 161 4.75 -4.75 0.04
C MET A 161 4.62 -6.28 0.00
N SER A 162 5.58 -7.02 0.55
CA SER A 162 5.51 -8.47 0.68
C SER A 162 4.31 -8.91 1.53
N ILE A 163 4.02 -8.22 2.64
CA ILE A 163 2.85 -8.48 3.49
C ILE A 163 1.56 -8.20 2.71
N LEU A 164 1.49 -7.09 1.97
CA LEU A 164 0.30 -6.75 1.17
C LEU A 164 0.01 -7.77 0.07
N ASN A 165 1.07 -8.32 -0.54
CA ASN A 165 0.98 -9.30 -1.62
C ASN A 165 0.84 -10.77 -1.14
N MET A 166 0.73 -11.01 0.17
CA MET A 166 0.45 -12.35 0.68
C MET A 166 -0.85 -12.89 0.08
N GLU A 167 -0.79 -14.07 -0.50
CA GLU A 167 -1.95 -14.71 -1.10
C GLU A 167 -2.98 -15.14 -0.05
N GLY A 168 -4.25 -15.20 -0.48
CA GLY A 168 -5.34 -15.73 0.31
C GLY A 168 -6.04 -14.72 1.22
N ARG A 169 -7.02 -15.26 1.95
CA ARG A 169 -7.96 -14.54 2.82
C ARG A 169 -7.49 -14.44 4.27
N LYS A 170 -6.21 -14.76 4.50
CA LYS A 170 -5.54 -14.71 5.80
C LYS A 170 -4.71 -13.44 5.95
N GLY A 171 -4.43 -13.09 7.21
CA GLY A 171 -3.58 -11.94 7.52
C GLY A 171 -4.19 -10.59 7.18
N LEU A 172 -5.53 -10.46 7.21
CA LEU A 172 -6.23 -9.21 6.92
C LEU A 172 -5.76 -8.06 7.81
N THR A 173 -5.56 -8.33 9.11
CA THR A 173 -5.04 -7.34 10.07
C THR A 173 -3.63 -6.88 9.72
N TRP A 174 -2.75 -7.82 9.33
CA TRP A 174 -1.39 -7.47 8.90
C TRP A 174 -1.40 -6.61 7.64
N LYS A 175 -2.23 -6.98 6.65
CA LYS A 175 -2.39 -6.21 5.41
C LYS A 175 -2.94 -4.81 5.70
N TYR A 176 -3.91 -4.69 6.60
CA TYR A 176 -4.49 -3.40 6.99
C TYR A 176 -3.43 -2.44 7.56
N TYR A 177 -2.70 -2.87 8.59
CA TYR A 177 -1.69 -2.02 9.21
C TYR A 177 -0.47 -1.80 8.32
N ALA A 178 -0.02 -2.81 7.58
CA ALA A 178 1.05 -2.64 6.59
C ALA A 178 0.67 -1.60 5.53
N LYS A 179 -0.59 -1.61 5.05
CA LYS A 179 -1.12 -0.62 4.11
C LYS A 179 -1.12 0.80 4.69
N LYS A 180 -1.56 0.98 5.95
CA LYS A 180 -1.58 2.28 6.64
C LYS A 180 -0.15 2.81 6.86
N ILE A 181 0.77 1.97 7.33
CA ILE A 181 2.18 2.34 7.53
C ILE A 181 2.81 2.74 6.20
N LEU A 182 2.67 1.92 5.15
CA LEU A 182 3.22 2.20 3.82
C LEU A 182 2.67 3.50 3.24
N TYR A 183 1.37 3.73 3.41
CA TYR A 183 0.69 4.95 2.97
C TYR A 183 1.36 6.20 3.55
N PHE A 184 1.43 6.31 4.87
CA PHE A 184 1.98 7.48 5.53
C PHE A 184 3.50 7.61 5.36
N MET A 185 4.23 6.50 5.39
CA MET A 185 5.68 6.50 5.16
C MET A 185 6.03 7.04 3.77
N ARG A 186 5.31 6.61 2.73
CA ARG A 186 5.49 7.14 1.37
C ARG A 186 5.12 8.61 1.29
N GLN A 187 4.02 9.04 1.92
CA GLN A 187 3.65 10.46 1.98
C GLN A 187 4.76 11.30 2.62
N GLN A 188 5.32 10.88 3.77
CA GLN A 188 6.43 11.59 4.41
C GLN A 188 7.67 11.69 3.50
N ASN A 189 8.00 10.63 2.78
CA ASN A 189 9.10 10.63 1.82
C ASN A 189 8.84 11.62 0.67
N ILE A 190 7.62 11.72 0.18
CA ILE A 190 7.26 12.68 -0.87
C ILE A 190 7.31 14.12 -0.35
N LEU A 191 6.87 14.40 0.88
CA LEU A 191 7.02 15.73 1.48
C LEU A 191 8.50 16.14 1.62
N LYS A 192 9.39 15.23 1.99
CA LYS A 192 10.83 15.49 2.00
C LYS A 192 11.35 15.87 0.59
N LYS A 193 10.93 15.12 -0.44
CA LYS A 193 11.27 15.42 -1.85
C LYS A 193 10.70 16.76 -2.32
N LEU A 194 9.44 17.06 -1.97
CA LEU A 194 8.80 18.34 -2.31
C LEU A 194 9.54 19.54 -1.69
N LYS A 195 9.97 19.43 -0.42
CA LYS A 195 10.79 20.47 0.21
C LYS A 195 12.10 20.72 -0.54
N VAL A 196 12.81 19.66 -0.93
CA VAL A 196 14.03 19.76 -1.74
C VAL A 196 13.74 20.39 -3.10
N TYR A 197 12.68 19.95 -3.78
CA TYR A 197 12.25 20.50 -5.06
C TYR A 197 11.98 22.02 -4.99
N LEU A 198 11.27 22.49 -3.97
CA LEU A 198 10.94 23.90 -3.78
C LEU A 198 12.16 24.78 -3.42
N GLN A 199 13.25 24.19 -2.94
CA GLN A 199 14.50 24.89 -2.63
C GLN A 199 15.44 25.03 -3.83
N ARG A 200 15.19 24.32 -4.93
CA ARG A 200 16.01 24.45 -6.16
C ARG A 200 15.81 25.81 -6.83
N PRO A 201 16.78 26.27 -7.62
CA PRO A 201 16.61 27.43 -8.51
C PRO A 201 15.40 27.25 -9.42
N ALA A 202 14.75 28.37 -9.80
CA ALA A 202 13.49 28.34 -10.57
C ALA A 202 13.60 27.63 -11.93
N ASP A 203 14.76 27.73 -12.59
CA ASP A 203 15.06 27.08 -13.87
C ASP A 203 15.22 25.55 -13.76
N GLU A 204 15.56 25.04 -12.57
CA GLU A 204 15.64 23.62 -12.26
C GLU A 204 14.31 23.01 -11.76
N GLN A 205 13.31 23.84 -11.44
CA GLN A 205 12.00 23.39 -10.99
C GLN A 205 11.13 22.95 -12.17
N SER A 206 11.16 21.65 -12.48
CA SER A 206 10.30 21.08 -13.54
C SER A 206 8.84 21.02 -13.09
N PHE A 207 7.93 21.64 -13.87
CA PHE A 207 6.48 21.58 -13.60
C PHE A 207 5.94 20.14 -13.67
N LEU A 208 6.51 19.31 -14.56
CA LEU A 208 6.14 17.89 -14.65
C LEU A 208 6.54 17.14 -13.37
N GLU A 209 7.76 17.33 -12.85
CA GLU A 209 8.21 16.74 -11.60
C GLU A 209 7.30 17.16 -10.44
N GLY A 210 6.99 18.44 -10.33
CA GLY A 210 6.08 18.96 -9.31
C GLY A 210 4.69 18.32 -9.38
N ALA A 211 4.13 18.19 -10.59
CA ALA A 211 2.84 17.53 -10.80
C ALA A 211 2.87 16.02 -10.44
N VAL A 212 4.00 15.35 -10.71
CA VAL A 212 4.22 13.94 -10.32
C VAL A 212 4.31 13.81 -8.79
N LEU A 213 4.98 14.73 -8.09
CA LEU A 213 5.04 14.73 -6.62
C LEU A 213 3.66 14.86 -5.98
N ILE A 214 2.77 15.69 -6.54
CA ILE A 214 1.36 15.79 -6.09
C ILE A 214 0.63 14.47 -6.31
N ASP A 215 0.77 13.86 -7.51
CA ASP A 215 0.13 12.58 -7.84
C ASP A 215 0.63 11.47 -6.90
N GLN A 216 1.94 11.37 -6.67
CA GLN A 216 2.55 10.42 -5.73
C GLN A 216 2.07 10.60 -4.29
N TYR A 217 1.90 11.84 -3.83
CA TYR A 217 1.43 12.12 -2.47
C TYR A 217 -0.03 11.74 -2.25
N CYS A 218 -0.89 12.07 -3.20
CA CYS A 218 -2.32 11.74 -3.12
C CYS A 218 -2.60 10.26 -3.40
N ASN A 219 -1.70 9.57 -4.12
CA ASN A 219 -1.84 8.16 -4.50
C ASN A 219 -0.61 7.33 -4.07
N PRO A 220 -0.20 7.32 -2.79
CA PRO A 220 1.07 6.77 -2.35
C PRO A 220 1.18 5.25 -2.49
N LEU A 221 0.05 4.54 -2.63
CA LEU A 221 0.04 3.09 -2.86
C LEU A 221 0.15 2.70 -4.34
N SER A 222 0.07 3.69 -5.24
CA SER A 222 0.29 3.48 -6.67
C SER A 222 1.78 3.52 -6.98
N ASP A 223 2.21 2.72 -7.95
CA ASP A 223 3.59 2.76 -8.45
C ASP A 223 3.72 3.87 -9.50
N ILE A 224 3.97 5.10 -9.04
CA ILE A 224 4.11 6.30 -9.86
C ILE A 224 5.58 6.70 -9.87
N CYS A 225 6.19 6.67 -11.04
CA CYS A 225 7.60 6.98 -11.25
C CYS A 225 7.73 8.12 -12.26
N LEU A 226 8.56 9.12 -11.95
CA LEU A 226 8.79 10.27 -12.82
C LEU A 226 9.33 9.84 -14.18
N GLU A 227 10.23 8.87 -14.21
CA GLU A 227 10.84 8.36 -15.44
C GLU A 227 9.79 7.73 -16.36
N SER A 228 8.82 7.01 -15.82
CA SER A 228 7.73 6.42 -16.60
C SER A 228 6.78 7.49 -17.18
N VAL A 229 6.48 8.53 -16.39
CA VAL A 229 5.66 9.67 -16.85
C VAL A 229 6.41 10.44 -17.92
N GLN A 230 7.72 10.70 -17.71
CA GLN A 230 8.59 11.38 -18.67
C GLN A 230 8.67 10.60 -19.99
N ALA A 231 8.84 9.28 -19.95
CA ALA A 231 8.88 8.45 -21.16
C ALA A 231 7.58 8.54 -21.98
N GLN A 232 6.42 8.66 -21.33
CA GLN A 232 5.14 8.86 -22.03
C GLN A 232 5.07 10.25 -22.70
N VAL A 233 5.59 11.29 -22.04
CA VAL A 233 5.70 12.64 -22.64
C VAL A 233 6.67 12.62 -23.80
N ASP A 234 7.81 11.93 -23.69
CA ASP A 234 8.81 11.79 -24.75
C ASP A 234 8.24 11.09 -25.99
N ASP A 235 7.37 10.10 -25.82
CA ASP A 235 6.64 9.46 -26.91
C ASP A 235 5.71 10.45 -27.64
N ILE A 236 5.04 11.35 -26.90
CA ILE A 236 4.23 12.43 -27.50
C ILE A 236 5.14 13.38 -28.29
N VAL A 237 6.25 13.81 -27.70
CA VAL A 237 7.24 14.69 -28.36
C VAL A 237 7.78 14.06 -29.64
N ALA A 238 8.07 12.75 -29.65
CA ALA A 238 8.51 12.04 -30.83
C ALA A 238 7.45 12.04 -31.95
N LYS A 239 6.16 11.90 -31.59
CA LYS A 239 5.06 12.02 -32.56
C LYS A 239 4.95 13.44 -33.14
N VAL A 240 5.10 14.48 -32.30
CA VAL A 240 5.12 15.87 -32.76
C VAL A 240 6.29 16.12 -33.70
N ARG A 241 7.50 15.66 -33.35
CA ARG A 241 8.69 15.77 -34.24
C ARG A 241 8.47 15.05 -35.57
N LYS A 242 7.87 13.87 -35.54
CA LYS A 242 7.54 13.12 -36.78
C LYS A 242 6.57 13.90 -37.67
N PHE A 243 5.51 14.49 -37.09
CA PHE A 243 4.56 15.30 -37.83
C PHE A 243 5.23 16.59 -38.36
N LEU A 244 5.99 17.30 -37.52
CA LEU A 244 6.72 18.50 -37.89
C LEU A 244 7.71 18.22 -39.02
N LYS A 245 8.42 17.08 -38.99
CA LYS A 245 9.34 16.64 -40.08
C LYS A 245 8.62 16.49 -41.41
N SER A 246 7.36 16.04 -41.42
CA SER A 246 6.58 15.91 -42.65
C SER A 246 6.18 17.26 -43.24
N LYS A 247 6.13 18.32 -42.43
CA LYS A 247 5.81 19.68 -42.84
C LYS A 247 7.06 20.53 -43.15
N ASN A 248 8.07 20.42 -42.31
CA ASN A 248 9.34 21.13 -42.42
C ASN A 248 10.51 20.25 -41.96
N SER A 249 11.15 19.53 -42.86
CA SER A 249 12.23 18.61 -42.55
C SER A 249 13.52 19.29 -42.05
N ARG A 250 13.68 20.59 -42.28
CA ARG A 250 14.83 21.39 -41.85
C ARG A 250 14.57 22.15 -40.53
N HIS A 251 13.42 21.95 -39.91
CA HIS A 251 13.08 22.62 -38.67
C HIS A 251 14.09 22.28 -37.55
N PRO A 252 14.56 23.27 -36.75
CA PRO A 252 15.53 23.03 -35.67
C PRO A 252 15.11 21.92 -34.70
N SER A 253 13.84 21.86 -34.30
CA SER A 253 13.30 20.82 -33.41
C SER A 253 13.30 19.40 -34.00
N VAL A 254 13.49 19.29 -35.35
CA VAL A 254 13.60 18.00 -36.05
C VAL A 254 15.06 17.56 -36.22
N THR A 255 15.96 18.55 -36.44
CA THR A 255 17.38 18.32 -36.73
C THR A 255 18.27 18.29 -35.48
N GLN A 256 17.71 18.57 -34.31
CA GLN A 256 18.39 18.55 -33.02
C GLN A 256 19.08 17.22 -32.72
N LYS A 257 20.33 17.30 -32.25
CA LYS A 257 21.06 16.12 -31.73
C LYS A 257 20.66 15.83 -30.27
N ALA A 258 20.73 14.56 -29.91
CA ALA A 258 20.46 14.16 -28.53
C ALA A 258 21.45 14.84 -27.55
N GLY A 259 20.92 15.45 -26.46
CA GLY A 259 21.72 16.11 -25.43
C GLY A 259 21.96 17.61 -25.62
N GLU A 260 21.54 18.22 -26.73
CA GLU A 260 21.65 19.68 -26.91
C GLU A 260 20.41 20.41 -26.34
N VAL A 261 20.62 21.53 -25.64
CA VAL A 261 19.53 22.45 -25.24
C VAL A 261 19.05 23.17 -26.49
N LEU A 262 17.80 22.92 -26.84
CA LEU A 262 17.18 23.55 -28.03
C LEU A 262 16.47 24.85 -27.62
N ILE A 263 16.74 25.93 -28.36
CA ILE A 263 15.97 27.16 -28.32
C ILE A 263 15.64 27.56 -29.74
N VAL A 264 14.37 27.60 -30.08
CA VAL A 264 13.88 28.07 -31.38
C VAL A 264 13.65 29.59 -31.29
N SER A 265 14.50 30.37 -31.90
CA SER A 265 14.48 31.86 -31.75
C SER A 265 13.42 32.53 -32.62
N GLN A 266 13.07 31.95 -33.79
CA GLN A 266 12.14 32.58 -34.75
C GLN A 266 10.69 32.25 -34.37
N VAL A 267 9.87 33.30 -34.20
CA VAL A 267 8.44 33.18 -33.83
C VAL A 267 7.66 32.35 -34.83
N GLU A 268 7.95 32.44 -36.11
CA GLU A 268 7.27 31.63 -37.13
C GLU A 268 7.61 30.13 -37.02
N LEU A 269 8.86 29.77 -36.70
CA LEU A 269 9.22 28.40 -36.43
C LEU A 269 8.60 27.88 -35.12
N GLN A 270 8.53 28.74 -34.09
CA GLN A 270 7.81 28.40 -32.85
C GLN A 270 6.33 28.11 -33.13
N ARG A 271 5.67 28.91 -34.00
CA ARG A 271 4.28 28.71 -34.44
C ARG A 271 4.10 27.35 -35.08
N GLN A 272 5.02 26.94 -35.98
CA GLN A 272 4.97 25.62 -36.60
C GLN A 272 5.02 24.46 -35.57
N VAL A 273 5.79 24.64 -34.49
CA VAL A 273 5.82 23.67 -33.37
C VAL A 273 4.48 23.63 -32.67
N LEU A 274 3.90 24.77 -32.31
CA LEU A 274 2.62 24.88 -31.61
C LEU A 274 1.48 24.28 -32.45
N ASP A 275 1.44 24.54 -33.74
CA ASP A 275 0.47 23.96 -34.68
C ASP A 275 0.61 22.43 -34.77
N ALA A 276 1.86 21.93 -34.84
CA ALA A 276 2.14 20.50 -34.81
C ALA A 276 1.73 19.84 -33.49
N MET A 277 1.96 20.51 -32.36
CA MET A 277 1.51 20.06 -31.04
C MET A 277 -0.03 19.97 -30.99
N ASN A 278 -0.72 21.04 -31.42
CA ASN A 278 -2.18 21.07 -31.43
C ASN A 278 -2.76 19.93 -32.28
N TYR A 279 -2.20 19.73 -33.48
CA TYR A 279 -2.63 18.61 -34.32
C TYR A 279 -2.42 17.24 -33.67
N VAL A 280 -1.23 16.99 -33.11
CA VAL A 280 -0.91 15.70 -32.50
C VAL A 280 -1.72 15.49 -31.23
N LEU A 281 -1.79 16.47 -30.32
CA LEU A 281 -2.50 16.32 -29.06
C LEU A 281 -4.01 16.18 -29.26
N TYR A 282 -4.61 17.12 -30.00
CA TYR A 282 -6.08 17.23 -30.02
C TYR A 282 -6.73 16.48 -31.18
N GLU A 283 -6.08 16.41 -32.36
CA GLU A 283 -6.65 15.73 -33.50
C GLU A 283 -6.21 14.26 -33.62
N GLN A 284 -4.95 13.96 -33.34
CA GLN A 284 -4.40 12.60 -33.47
C GLN A 284 -4.60 11.79 -32.17
N LEU A 285 -4.19 12.30 -31.02
CA LEU A 285 -4.25 11.62 -29.73
C LEU A 285 -5.59 11.84 -28.97
N LYS A 286 -6.38 12.83 -29.41
CA LYS A 286 -7.72 13.12 -28.86
C LYS A 286 -7.72 13.56 -27.40
N TYR A 287 -6.69 14.31 -26.97
CA TYR A 287 -6.76 15.01 -25.70
C TYR A 287 -7.90 16.02 -25.67
N LYS A 288 -8.52 16.19 -24.50
CA LYS A 288 -9.64 17.12 -24.34
C LYS A 288 -9.75 17.64 -22.91
N GLY A 289 -10.34 18.79 -22.75
CA GLY A 289 -10.82 19.28 -21.45
C GLY A 289 -12.06 18.49 -21.00
N ASN A 290 -12.16 18.24 -19.68
CA ASN A 290 -13.33 17.59 -19.09
C ASN A 290 -14.34 18.64 -18.62
N GLU A 291 -15.28 19.01 -19.46
CA GLU A 291 -16.34 19.96 -19.15
C GLU A 291 -17.51 19.30 -18.38
N VAL A 292 -17.75 18.02 -18.63
CA VAL A 292 -18.90 17.28 -18.08
C VAL A 292 -18.65 16.87 -16.63
N ASP A 293 -17.45 16.37 -16.35
CA ASP A 293 -17.05 15.91 -15.01
C ASP A 293 -15.75 16.63 -14.58
N TYR A 294 -15.87 17.96 -14.49
CA TYR A 294 -14.73 18.85 -14.19
C TYR A 294 -14.10 18.54 -12.83
N TYR A 295 -14.93 18.26 -11.81
CA TYR A 295 -14.49 18.06 -10.43
C TYR A 295 -14.08 16.62 -10.07
N ASN A 296 -13.78 15.82 -11.07
CA ASN A 296 -13.17 14.52 -10.86
C ASN A 296 -11.67 14.69 -10.58
N SER A 297 -11.18 14.13 -9.46
CA SER A 297 -9.77 14.24 -9.05
C SER A 297 -8.80 13.65 -10.08
N LEU A 298 -9.22 12.66 -10.86
CA LEU A 298 -8.41 12.05 -11.93
C LEU A 298 -7.98 13.05 -12.99
N ASN A 299 -8.75 14.12 -13.21
CA ASN A 299 -8.40 15.21 -14.13
C ASN A 299 -7.18 16.03 -13.66
N SER A 300 -6.83 15.98 -12.37
CA SER A 300 -5.73 16.75 -11.77
C SER A 300 -4.41 15.98 -11.75
N TYR A 301 -4.44 14.64 -11.76
CA TYR A 301 -3.25 13.80 -11.68
C TYR A 301 -2.63 13.58 -13.06
N ILE A 302 -1.38 14.03 -13.24
CA ILE A 302 -0.72 14.02 -14.55
C ILE A 302 -0.64 12.63 -15.20
N ARG A 303 -0.44 11.58 -14.41
CA ARG A 303 -0.45 10.19 -14.91
C ARG A 303 -1.83 9.80 -15.44
N GLN A 304 -2.91 10.19 -14.76
CA GLN A 304 -4.26 9.91 -15.19
C GLN A 304 -4.64 10.71 -16.44
N VAL A 305 -4.17 11.95 -16.54
CA VAL A 305 -4.33 12.78 -17.74
C VAL A 305 -3.68 12.13 -18.96
N LEU A 306 -2.48 11.56 -18.81
CA LEU A 306 -1.80 10.83 -19.88
C LEU A 306 -2.56 9.56 -20.30
N ILE A 307 -3.13 8.81 -19.34
CA ILE A 307 -3.88 7.57 -19.58
C ILE A 307 -5.23 7.87 -20.26
N HIS A 308 -6.02 8.77 -19.65
CA HIS A 308 -7.39 9.04 -20.10
C HIS A 308 -7.50 10.10 -21.18
N ARG A 309 -6.41 10.83 -21.45
CA ARG A 309 -6.32 11.96 -22.42
C ARG A 309 -7.36 13.05 -22.12
N THR A 310 -7.66 13.22 -20.85
CA THR A 310 -8.66 14.15 -20.36
C THR A 310 -8.12 14.86 -19.12
N GLY A 311 -8.32 16.17 -19.01
CA GLY A 311 -7.78 16.94 -17.88
C GLY A 311 -8.53 18.26 -17.66
N ILE A 312 -8.07 19.02 -16.66
CA ILE A 312 -8.51 20.38 -16.36
C ILE A 312 -7.49 21.40 -16.93
N PRO A 313 -7.81 22.70 -16.98
CA PRO A 313 -6.92 23.68 -17.60
C PRO A 313 -5.46 23.59 -17.17
N ILE A 314 -5.20 23.52 -15.86
CA ILE A 314 -3.82 23.50 -15.33
C ILE A 314 -3.08 22.18 -15.64
N SER A 315 -3.73 21.03 -15.54
CA SER A 315 -3.05 19.75 -15.81
C SER A 315 -2.71 19.57 -17.29
N LEU A 316 -3.60 20.02 -18.19
CA LEU A 316 -3.32 20.07 -19.64
C LEU A 316 -2.24 21.09 -19.96
N SER A 317 -2.21 22.25 -19.27
CA SER A 317 -1.18 23.28 -19.46
C SER A 317 0.21 22.79 -19.02
N VAL A 318 0.32 22.06 -17.92
CA VAL A 318 1.58 21.44 -17.47
C VAL A 318 2.10 20.46 -18.53
N LEU A 319 1.24 19.62 -19.09
CA LEU A 319 1.60 18.71 -20.17
C LEU A 319 2.05 19.48 -21.42
N TYR A 320 1.26 20.46 -21.85
CA TYR A 320 1.53 21.28 -23.03
C TYR A 320 2.86 22.04 -22.91
N LEU A 321 3.09 22.70 -21.80
CA LEU A 321 4.32 23.43 -21.49
C LEU A 321 5.55 22.50 -21.49
N THR A 322 5.43 21.31 -20.93
CA THR A 322 6.52 20.31 -20.90
C THR A 322 6.90 19.86 -22.30
N ILE A 323 5.91 19.59 -23.16
CA ILE A 323 6.13 19.21 -24.56
C ILE A 323 6.76 20.37 -25.35
N ALA A 324 6.24 21.59 -25.21
CA ALA A 324 6.76 22.78 -25.87
C ALA A 324 8.23 23.03 -25.52
N ARG A 325 8.60 22.93 -24.23
CA ARG A 325 9.99 23.10 -23.76
C ARG A 325 10.94 22.10 -24.41
N GLN A 326 10.55 20.85 -24.56
CA GLN A 326 11.36 19.81 -25.20
C GLN A 326 11.49 19.99 -26.72
N LEU A 327 10.58 20.76 -27.33
CA LEU A 327 10.61 21.12 -28.74
C LEU A 327 11.27 22.50 -29.00
N GLY A 328 11.82 23.12 -27.93
CA GLY A 328 12.55 24.38 -28.01
C GLY A 328 11.67 25.63 -28.01
N VAL A 329 10.40 25.52 -27.65
CA VAL A 329 9.49 26.66 -27.50
C VAL A 329 9.32 26.98 -26.01
N ARG A 330 9.69 28.18 -25.61
CA ARG A 330 9.51 28.67 -24.26
C ARG A 330 8.09 29.20 -24.08
N LEU A 331 7.34 28.56 -23.22
CA LEU A 331 6.05 29.02 -22.73
C LEU A 331 6.15 29.28 -21.24
N GLU A 332 5.35 30.22 -20.74
CA GLU A 332 5.35 30.59 -19.32
C GLU A 332 3.93 30.41 -18.75
N PRO A 333 3.78 29.81 -17.57
CA PRO A 333 2.47 29.61 -16.96
C PRO A 333 1.88 30.89 -16.43
N VAL A 334 0.57 31.07 -16.60
CA VAL A 334 -0.21 32.21 -16.12
C VAL A 334 -1.35 31.73 -15.24
N ASN A 335 -1.30 32.12 -13.97
CA ASN A 335 -2.34 31.75 -12.98
C ASN A 335 -3.58 32.63 -13.13
N PHE A 336 -4.23 32.51 -14.31
CA PHE A 336 -5.37 33.32 -14.68
C PHE A 336 -6.61 33.03 -13.83
N PRO A 337 -7.45 34.04 -13.47
CA PRO A 337 -8.65 33.82 -12.66
C PRO A 337 -9.62 32.85 -13.33
N SER A 338 -10.18 31.93 -12.57
CA SER A 338 -11.14 30.90 -13.00
C SER A 338 -10.67 29.99 -14.14
N HIS A 339 -9.50 30.26 -14.73
CA HIS A 339 -8.87 29.49 -15.80
C HIS A 339 -7.36 29.37 -15.58
N PHE A 340 -6.65 28.63 -16.43
CA PHE A 340 -5.19 28.55 -16.42
C PHE A 340 -4.67 28.64 -17.85
N LEU A 341 -3.77 29.55 -18.12
CA LEU A 341 -3.26 29.85 -19.46
C LEU A 341 -1.74 29.70 -19.50
N LEU A 342 -1.19 29.64 -20.72
CA LEU A 342 0.23 29.74 -21.00
C LEU A 342 0.47 30.98 -21.87
N ARG A 343 1.46 31.80 -21.53
CA ARG A 343 1.83 32.94 -22.38
C ARG A 343 3.01 32.56 -23.27
N TRP A 344 2.93 33.00 -24.50
CA TRP A 344 3.93 32.82 -25.54
C TRP A 344 4.35 34.20 -26.07
N CYS A 345 5.64 34.52 -25.94
CA CYS A 345 6.19 35.78 -26.38
C CYS A 345 6.26 35.87 -27.92
N GLN A 346 5.65 36.90 -28.48
CA GLN A 346 5.70 37.21 -29.92
C GLN A 346 6.49 38.47 -30.20
N GLY A 347 6.84 39.28 -29.19
CA GLY A 347 7.64 40.47 -29.24
C GLY A 347 9.09 40.23 -28.80
N THR A 348 9.65 41.19 -28.09
CA THR A 348 10.99 41.08 -27.51
C THR A 348 10.94 40.19 -26.27
N GLU A 349 11.85 39.25 -26.19
CA GLU A 349 11.94 38.35 -25.04
C GLU A 349 12.14 39.14 -23.74
N GLY A 350 11.32 38.84 -22.71
CA GLY A 350 11.33 39.56 -21.45
C GLY A 350 10.52 40.86 -21.43
N SER A 351 9.71 41.15 -22.47
CA SER A 351 8.81 42.32 -22.49
C SER A 351 7.87 42.31 -21.28
N THR A 352 7.65 43.50 -20.70
CA THR A 352 6.64 43.70 -19.64
C THR A 352 5.26 44.03 -20.23
N ASN A 353 5.16 44.30 -21.53
CA ASN A 353 3.90 44.60 -22.19
C ASN A 353 3.09 43.35 -22.44
N ILE A 354 1.92 43.22 -21.81
CA ILE A 354 1.01 42.06 -21.94
C ILE A 354 0.53 41.82 -23.36
N PHE A 355 0.54 42.82 -24.23
CA PHE A 355 0.12 42.75 -25.64
C PHE A 355 1.21 42.14 -26.56
N ASP A 356 2.44 41.99 -26.08
CA ASP A 356 3.52 41.29 -26.80
C ASP A 356 3.42 39.77 -26.69
N TYR A 357 2.40 39.26 -25.97
CA TYR A 357 2.16 37.84 -25.74
C TYR A 357 0.85 37.37 -26.39
N ALA A 358 0.87 36.18 -26.93
CA ALA A 358 -0.33 35.38 -27.15
C ALA A 358 -0.53 34.43 -25.98
N TYR A 359 -1.79 34.22 -25.60
CA TYR A 359 -2.17 33.34 -24.47
C TYR A 359 -2.74 32.05 -25.00
N ILE A 360 -2.15 30.91 -24.62
CA ILE A 360 -2.52 29.60 -25.12
C ILE A 360 -3.45 28.94 -24.11
N ASP A 361 -4.63 28.56 -24.56
CA ASP A 361 -5.61 27.77 -23.81
C ASP A 361 -5.48 26.29 -24.15
N ALA A 362 -4.71 25.53 -23.33
CA ALA A 362 -4.53 24.10 -23.51
C ALA A 362 -5.83 23.30 -23.29
N PHE A 363 -6.79 23.81 -22.49
CA PHE A 363 -8.11 23.21 -22.29
C PHE A 363 -9.00 23.40 -23.52
N GLY A 364 -8.93 24.56 -24.14
CA GLY A 364 -9.60 24.90 -25.40
C GLY A 364 -8.79 24.48 -26.64
N LYS A 365 -8.11 23.34 -26.59
CA LYS A 365 -7.37 22.71 -27.70
C LYS A 365 -6.17 23.53 -28.23
N GLY A 366 -5.50 24.26 -27.35
CA GLY A 366 -4.32 25.06 -27.72
C GLY A 366 -4.65 26.33 -28.48
N LYS A 367 -5.88 26.85 -28.35
CA LYS A 367 -6.31 28.09 -28.95
C LYS A 367 -5.41 29.24 -28.46
N GLN A 368 -4.92 30.07 -29.38
CA GLN A 368 -4.18 31.29 -29.09
C GLN A 368 -5.16 32.44 -28.90
N LEU A 369 -5.07 33.11 -27.76
CA LEU A 369 -5.96 34.19 -27.34
C LEU A 369 -5.19 35.51 -27.21
N THR A 370 -5.83 36.60 -27.58
CA THR A 370 -5.44 37.97 -27.24
C THR A 370 -5.90 38.30 -25.82
N VAL A 371 -5.38 39.39 -25.23
CA VAL A 371 -5.81 39.88 -23.92
C VAL A 371 -7.34 40.01 -23.82
N LYS A 372 -7.98 40.60 -24.84
CA LYS A 372 -9.44 40.76 -24.89
C LYS A 372 -10.19 39.42 -24.92
N GLU A 373 -9.66 38.44 -25.67
CA GLU A 373 -10.28 37.10 -25.70
C GLU A 373 -10.10 36.35 -24.37
N CYS A 374 -9.01 36.60 -23.62
CA CYS A 374 -8.85 36.05 -22.26
C CYS A 374 -9.90 36.62 -21.29
N GLU A 375 -10.18 37.94 -21.35
CA GLU A 375 -11.23 38.56 -20.54
C GLU A 375 -12.62 38.05 -20.94
N TYR A 376 -12.86 37.88 -22.23
CA TYR A 376 -14.10 37.29 -22.73
C TYR A 376 -14.31 35.84 -22.22
N LEU A 377 -13.22 35.07 -22.12
CA LEU A 377 -13.27 33.68 -21.61
C LEU A 377 -13.82 33.58 -20.19
N ILE A 378 -13.51 34.55 -19.31
CA ILE A 378 -13.96 34.57 -17.92
C ILE A 378 -15.14 35.53 -17.67
N GLY A 379 -15.53 36.33 -18.67
CA GLY A 379 -16.70 37.18 -18.62
C GLY A 379 -16.50 38.54 -17.89
N HIS A 380 -15.30 38.89 -17.49
CA HIS A 380 -15.01 40.19 -16.84
C HIS A 380 -13.56 40.68 -17.10
N HIS A 381 -13.35 41.95 -16.86
CA HIS A 381 -12.04 42.58 -16.97
C HIS A 381 -11.13 42.22 -15.80
N VAL A 382 -9.84 42.06 -16.04
CA VAL A 382 -8.83 41.77 -15.02
C VAL A 382 -7.66 42.72 -15.14
N THR A 383 -6.95 42.97 -14.03
CA THR A 383 -5.75 43.82 -14.01
C THR A 383 -4.57 43.11 -14.68
N GLU A 384 -3.59 43.89 -15.14
CA GLU A 384 -2.40 43.36 -15.82
C GLU A 384 -1.61 42.36 -14.99
N GLU A 385 -1.68 42.43 -13.65
CA GLU A 385 -1.01 41.54 -12.73
C GLU A 385 -1.41 40.06 -12.93
N PHE A 386 -2.66 39.82 -13.34
CA PHE A 386 -3.15 38.43 -13.60
C PHE A 386 -2.56 37.82 -14.87
N TYR A 387 -1.87 38.59 -15.71
CA TYR A 387 -1.15 38.08 -16.88
C TYR A 387 0.34 37.81 -16.59
N GLY A 388 0.77 37.98 -15.33
CA GLY A 388 2.12 37.71 -14.89
C GLY A 388 2.48 36.21 -14.91
N VAL A 389 3.79 35.93 -14.94
CA VAL A 389 4.32 34.55 -14.89
C VAL A 389 4.11 33.99 -13.51
N ALA A 390 3.48 32.82 -13.43
CA ALA A 390 3.38 32.05 -12.19
C ALA A 390 4.66 31.26 -11.92
N THR A 391 5.12 31.28 -10.69
CA THR A 391 6.21 30.44 -10.21
C THR A 391 5.78 28.97 -10.12
N ALA A 392 6.75 28.06 -10.09
CA ALA A 392 6.45 26.63 -9.90
C ALA A 392 5.65 26.38 -8.61
N LYS A 393 5.99 27.10 -7.52
CA LYS A 393 5.25 27.02 -6.26
C LYS A 393 3.78 27.43 -6.39
N GLU A 394 3.50 28.53 -7.14
CA GLU A 394 2.13 28.99 -7.37
C GLU A 394 1.33 28.04 -8.28
N VAL A 395 1.99 27.45 -9.28
CA VAL A 395 1.37 26.40 -10.11
C VAL A 395 0.97 25.19 -9.27
N LEU A 396 1.88 24.69 -8.43
CA LEU A 396 1.57 23.57 -7.53
C LEU A 396 0.48 23.92 -6.51
N GLN A 397 0.51 25.15 -5.95
CA GLN A 397 -0.55 25.65 -5.08
C GLN A 397 -1.91 25.62 -5.77
N ARG A 398 -2.00 26.06 -7.02
CA ARG A 398 -3.24 26.04 -7.80
C ARG A 398 -3.72 24.62 -8.08
N MET A 399 -2.79 23.68 -8.40
CA MET A 399 -3.12 22.25 -8.57
C MET A 399 -3.71 21.66 -7.28
N VAL A 400 -3.05 21.89 -6.15
CA VAL A 400 -3.51 21.43 -4.83
C VAL A 400 -4.83 22.11 -4.44
N GLY A 401 -5.00 23.41 -4.75
CA GLY A 401 -6.25 24.15 -4.53
C GLY A 401 -7.45 23.53 -5.27
N ASN A 402 -7.25 23.01 -6.48
CA ASN A 402 -8.29 22.29 -7.21
C ASN A 402 -8.69 21.00 -6.49
N LEU A 403 -7.72 20.22 -5.97
CA LEU A 403 -7.97 19.01 -5.20
C LEU A 403 -8.69 19.32 -3.87
N LEU A 404 -8.28 20.39 -3.18
CA LEU A 404 -8.98 20.90 -1.97
C LEU A 404 -10.47 21.19 -2.26
N ASN A 405 -10.76 21.84 -3.38
CA ASN A 405 -12.13 22.16 -3.77
C ASN A 405 -12.94 20.91 -4.09
N ILE A 406 -12.33 19.87 -4.66
CA ILE A 406 -12.98 18.57 -4.87
C ILE A 406 -13.27 17.91 -3.51
N GLY A 407 -12.29 17.85 -2.62
CA GLY A 407 -12.42 17.22 -1.31
C GLY A 407 -13.46 17.89 -0.38
N LYS A 408 -13.80 19.16 -0.63
CA LYS A 408 -14.85 19.90 0.13
C LYS A 408 -16.27 19.64 -0.34
N ARG A 409 -16.47 19.00 -1.52
CA ARG A 409 -17.79 18.92 -2.15
C ARG A 409 -18.69 17.83 -1.59
N GLU A 410 -18.10 16.75 -1.14
CA GLU A 410 -18.81 15.57 -0.67
C GLU A 410 -18.39 15.22 0.76
N SER A 411 -19.30 14.57 1.48
CA SER A 411 -19.04 14.10 2.85
C SER A 411 -18.80 12.58 2.85
N THR A 412 -17.89 12.12 1.97
CA THR A 412 -17.48 10.71 1.88
C THR A 412 -16.09 10.50 2.47
N ASP A 413 -15.76 9.28 2.89
CA ASP A 413 -14.43 8.95 3.40
C ASP A 413 -13.32 9.26 2.40
N GLN A 414 -13.58 9.03 1.10
CA GLN A 414 -12.65 9.35 0.03
C GLN A 414 -12.44 10.87 -0.11
N SER A 415 -13.51 11.66 0.00
CA SER A 415 -13.44 13.11 -0.06
C SER A 415 -12.73 13.69 1.15
N TYR A 416 -12.96 13.18 2.36
CA TYR A 416 -12.20 13.57 3.56
C TYR A 416 -10.73 13.18 3.48
N GLN A 417 -10.43 12.02 2.92
CA GLN A 417 -9.05 11.59 2.64
C GLN A 417 -8.37 12.57 1.67
N LEU A 418 -9.02 12.89 0.55
CA LEU A 418 -8.51 13.83 -0.44
C LEU A 418 -8.33 15.23 0.16
N LEU A 419 -9.29 15.70 0.97
CA LEU A 419 -9.21 17.00 1.64
C LEU A 419 -8.03 17.05 2.60
N ARG A 420 -7.83 16.01 3.41
CA ARG A 420 -6.69 15.89 4.32
C ARG A 420 -5.36 15.95 3.57
N ASP A 421 -5.20 15.09 2.56
CA ASP A 421 -3.96 15.01 1.80
C ASP A 421 -3.64 16.32 1.05
N SER A 422 -4.67 16.97 0.53
CA SER A 422 -4.52 18.27 -0.14
C SER A 422 -4.17 19.39 0.85
N LEU A 423 -4.72 19.37 2.07
CA LEU A 423 -4.36 20.32 3.13
C LEU A 423 -2.91 20.14 3.56
N ASP A 424 -2.45 18.90 3.75
CA ASP A 424 -1.07 18.62 4.13
C ASP A 424 -0.09 19.10 3.05
N LEU A 425 -0.38 18.89 1.76
CA LEU A 425 0.41 19.42 0.64
C LEU A 425 0.40 20.96 0.60
N TYR A 426 -0.77 21.57 0.78
CA TYR A 426 -0.89 23.02 0.78
C TYR A 426 -0.07 23.64 1.91
N LEU A 427 -0.21 23.11 3.12
CA LEU A 427 0.51 23.60 4.30
C LEU A 427 2.01 23.25 4.28
N ALA A 428 2.44 22.23 3.54
CA ALA A 428 3.86 21.99 3.29
C ALA A 428 4.50 23.12 2.44
N MET A 429 3.72 23.77 1.59
CA MET A 429 4.15 24.92 0.79
C MET A 429 3.96 26.26 1.52
N TYR A 430 2.86 26.40 2.27
CA TYR A 430 2.44 27.62 2.96
C TYR A 430 2.08 27.30 4.43
N PRO A 431 3.07 27.04 5.30
CA PRO A 431 2.85 26.53 6.65
C PRO A 431 2.06 27.48 7.56
N ASP A 432 2.13 28.77 7.32
CA ASP A 432 1.55 29.81 8.16
C ASP A 432 0.19 30.33 7.65
N ASN A 433 -0.45 29.61 6.71
CA ASN A 433 -1.76 30.00 6.22
C ASN A 433 -2.86 29.66 7.24
N VAL A 434 -3.28 30.66 8.02
CA VAL A 434 -4.24 30.53 9.12
C VAL A 434 -5.57 29.90 8.68
N GLN A 435 -6.08 30.25 7.50
CA GLN A 435 -7.36 29.71 7.01
C GLN A 435 -7.28 28.20 6.74
N HIS A 436 -6.19 27.72 6.15
CA HIS A 436 -6.00 26.29 5.86
C HIS A 436 -5.62 25.51 7.13
N LEU A 437 -4.86 26.11 8.04
CA LEU A 437 -4.62 25.53 9.39
C LEU A 437 -5.92 25.34 10.16
N MET A 438 -6.79 26.36 10.15
CA MET A 438 -8.10 26.28 10.82
C MET A 438 -9.00 25.20 10.16
N LEU A 439 -8.97 25.10 8.83
CA LEU A 439 -9.71 24.05 8.13
C LEU A 439 -9.18 22.65 8.48
N GLN A 440 -7.85 22.49 8.60
CA GLN A 440 -7.22 21.22 8.99
C GLN A 440 -7.60 20.83 10.44
N ALA A 441 -7.52 21.78 11.39
CA ALA A 441 -7.93 21.55 12.77
C ALA A 441 -9.40 21.13 12.87
N ARG A 442 -10.29 21.81 12.13
CA ARG A 442 -11.72 21.45 12.08
C ARG A 442 -11.98 20.09 11.47
N LEU A 443 -11.26 19.75 10.40
CA LEU A 443 -11.35 18.44 9.75
C LEU A 443 -10.93 17.32 10.70
N TYR A 444 -9.78 17.45 11.36
CA TYR A 444 -9.31 16.43 12.31
C TYR A 444 -10.23 16.32 13.52
N PHE A 445 -10.73 17.44 14.05
CA PHE A 445 -11.71 17.47 15.13
C PHE A 445 -13.02 16.77 14.71
N HIS A 446 -13.54 17.08 13.52
CA HIS A 446 -14.77 16.48 12.99
C HIS A 446 -14.63 14.95 12.80
N LEU A 447 -13.48 14.50 12.33
CA LEU A 447 -13.17 13.09 12.14
C LEU A 447 -12.79 12.37 13.46
N GLY A 448 -12.65 13.10 14.57
CA GLY A 448 -12.20 12.55 15.86
C GLY A 448 -10.80 11.94 15.82
N ILE A 449 -9.92 12.40 14.91
CA ILE A 449 -8.58 11.87 14.72
C ILE A 449 -7.51 12.82 15.28
N TRP A 450 -6.44 12.25 15.81
CA TRP A 450 -5.21 12.96 16.24
C TRP A 450 -5.47 14.22 17.10
N PRO A 451 -6.18 14.11 18.23
CA PRO A 451 -6.58 15.26 19.00
C PRO A 451 -5.39 16.08 19.54
N GLU A 452 -4.26 15.46 19.81
CA GLU A 452 -3.03 16.15 20.20
C GLU A 452 -2.52 17.06 19.07
N LYS A 453 -2.54 16.56 17.83
CA LYS A 453 -2.18 17.35 16.64
C LYS A 453 -3.15 18.51 16.39
N VAL A 454 -4.43 18.33 16.71
CA VAL A 454 -5.41 19.45 16.69
C VAL A 454 -4.98 20.56 17.64
N LEU A 455 -4.56 20.21 18.86
CA LEU A 455 -4.09 21.20 19.85
C LEU A 455 -2.83 21.92 19.36
N ASP A 456 -1.87 21.21 18.77
CA ASP A 456 -0.64 21.80 18.20
C ASP A 456 -0.97 22.80 17.10
N ILE A 457 -1.88 22.45 16.18
CA ILE A 457 -2.34 23.33 15.11
C ILE A 457 -3.02 24.57 15.68
N LEU A 458 -3.90 24.41 16.68
CA LEU A 458 -4.61 25.53 17.31
C LEU A 458 -3.65 26.46 18.05
N GLN A 459 -2.63 25.92 18.71
CA GLN A 459 -1.56 26.71 19.34
C GLN A 459 -0.78 27.53 18.29
N HIS A 460 -0.47 26.91 17.14
CA HIS A 460 0.19 27.61 16.05
C HIS A 460 -0.67 28.73 15.46
N ILE A 461 -1.97 28.50 15.25
CA ILE A 461 -2.92 29.53 14.81
C ILE A 461 -2.96 30.70 15.80
N GLN A 462 -3.03 30.42 17.10
CA GLN A 462 -3.06 31.45 18.15
C GLN A 462 -1.80 32.31 18.15
N ALA A 463 -0.65 31.73 17.82
CA ALA A 463 0.62 32.47 17.69
C ALA A 463 0.66 33.36 16.45
N LEU A 464 0.07 32.90 15.33
CA LEU A 464 0.06 33.63 14.05
C LEU A 464 -1.00 34.75 14.03
N ASP A 465 -2.21 34.45 14.52
CA ASP A 465 -3.35 35.37 14.48
C ASP A 465 -4.14 35.33 15.80
N PRO A 466 -3.79 36.17 16.79
CA PRO A 466 -4.50 36.24 18.06
C PRO A 466 -5.98 36.62 17.93
N SER A 467 -6.43 37.19 16.79
CA SER A 467 -7.83 37.57 16.58
C SER A 467 -8.77 36.34 16.51
N GLN A 468 -8.23 35.15 16.20
CA GLN A 468 -8.98 33.89 16.15
C GLN A 468 -9.32 33.30 17.53
N HIS A 469 -8.99 33.99 18.62
CA HIS A 469 -9.10 33.51 20.00
C HIS A 469 -10.43 32.81 20.32
N GLY A 470 -11.57 33.35 19.87
CA GLY A 470 -12.88 32.75 20.11
C GLY A 470 -13.06 31.37 19.48
N ALA A 471 -12.71 31.24 18.18
CA ALA A 471 -12.84 29.99 17.46
C ALA A 471 -11.82 28.94 17.95
N VAL A 472 -10.59 29.38 18.22
CA VAL A 472 -9.52 28.55 18.77
C VAL A 472 -9.92 28.05 20.17
N GLY A 473 -10.38 28.94 21.07
CA GLY A 473 -10.78 28.57 22.43
C GLY A 473 -11.89 27.52 22.46
N TYR A 474 -12.90 27.66 21.61
CA TYR A 474 -13.97 26.66 21.46
C TYR A 474 -13.43 25.28 21.09
N LEU A 475 -12.59 25.21 20.03
CA LEU A 475 -12.03 23.93 19.56
C LEU A 475 -11.07 23.32 20.58
N VAL A 476 -10.25 24.13 21.28
CA VAL A 476 -9.35 23.65 22.33
C VAL A 476 -10.13 22.99 23.44
N GLN A 477 -11.17 23.68 23.96
CA GLN A 477 -12.00 23.14 25.04
C GLN A 477 -12.60 21.79 24.68
N HIS A 478 -13.28 21.69 23.53
CA HIS A 478 -13.91 20.44 23.12
C HIS A 478 -12.91 19.34 22.76
N THR A 479 -11.72 19.68 22.25
CA THR A 479 -10.66 18.71 22.03
C THR A 479 -10.12 18.14 23.34
N LEU A 480 -9.94 18.98 24.36
CA LEU A 480 -9.52 18.53 25.69
C LEU A 480 -10.59 17.65 26.35
N GLU A 481 -11.86 18.03 26.27
CA GLU A 481 -12.99 17.21 26.74
C GLU A 481 -13.02 15.84 26.04
N HIS A 482 -12.72 15.81 24.74
CA HIS A 482 -12.60 14.56 23.98
C HIS A 482 -11.44 13.68 24.48
N ILE A 483 -10.27 14.27 24.73
CA ILE A 483 -9.09 13.56 25.27
C ILE A 483 -9.38 13.00 26.66
N GLU A 484 -10.01 13.78 27.54
CA GLU A 484 -10.36 13.34 28.89
C GLU A 484 -11.37 12.20 28.88
N ARG A 485 -12.44 12.32 28.09
CA ARG A 485 -13.42 11.24 27.91
C ARG A 485 -12.75 9.94 27.43
N ARG A 486 -11.85 10.03 26.46
CA ARG A 486 -11.08 8.86 26.01
C ARG A 486 -10.19 8.22 27.07
N LYS A 487 -9.66 9.04 28.00
CA LYS A 487 -8.87 8.52 29.14
C LYS A 487 -9.76 7.84 30.19
N GLU A 488 -10.94 8.38 30.44
CA GLU A 488 -11.93 7.78 31.37
C GLU A 488 -12.47 6.45 30.81
N GLU A 489 -12.65 6.39 29.49
CA GLU A 489 -13.07 5.21 28.74
C GLU A 489 -11.93 4.19 28.49
N ALA A 490 -10.73 4.41 29.07
CA ALA A 490 -9.55 3.60 28.82
C ALA A 490 -9.61 2.22 29.50
N GLY A 491 -10.27 1.30 28.89
CA GLY A 491 -10.26 -0.13 29.21
C GLY A 491 -11.08 -0.90 28.17
N PRO A 492 -10.63 -2.08 27.72
CA PRO A 492 -11.45 -2.90 26.81
C PRO A 492 -12.66 -3.44 27.58
N ASP A 493 -13.86 -3.01 27.18
CA ASP A 493 -15.12 -3.59 27.67
C ASP A 493 -15.25 -5.03 27.14
N VAL A 494 -15.15 -6.00 28.02
CA VAL A 494 -15.32 -7.41 27.69
C VAL A 494 -16.79 -7.76 27.79
N LYS A 495 -17.38 -8.18 26.68
CA LYS A 495 -18.79 -8.54 26.58
C LYS A 495 -18.95 -10.06 26.44
N LEU A 496 -19.71 -10.66 27.35
CA LEU A 496 -19.99 -12.11 27.37
C LEU A 496 -21.49 -12.32 27.09
N HIS A 497 -21.81 -13.18 26.12
CA HIS A 497 -23.20 -13.60 25.88
C HIS A 497 -23.80 -14.36 27.06
N SER A 498 -22.94 -15.01 27.88
CA SER A 498 -23.37 -15.76 29.08
C SER A 498 -23.89 -14.87 30.21
N GLU A 499 -23.68 -13.55 30.16
CA GLU A 499 -24.23 -12.62 31.15
C GLU A 499 -25.74 -12.46 30.97
N GLU A 500 -26.50 -12.44 32.07
CA GLU A 500 -27.98 -12.34 32.04
C GLU A 500 -28.48 -11.07 31.30
N LYS A 501 -27.75 -9.95 31.41
CA LYS A 501 -28.09 -8.69 30.69
C LYS A 501 -27.91 -8.79 29.16
N HIS A 502 -27.25 -9.83 28.65
CA HIS A 502 -26.94 -10.03 27.23
C HIS A 502 -27.73 -11.18 26.60
N LYS A 503 -28.66 -11.79 27.32
CA LYS A 503 -29.43 -12.98 26.87
C LYS A 503 -30.24 -12.75 25.59
N ASP A 504 -30.64 -11.51 25.33
CA ASP A 504 -31.44 -11.15 24.16
C ASP A 504 -30.60 -10.91 22.90
N VAL A 505 -29.26 -10.91 23.00
CA VAL A 505 -28.33 -10.76 21.88
C VAL A 505 -28.26 -12.07 21.11
N CYS A 506 -28.79 -12.07 19.87
CA CYS A 506 -28.93 -13.29 19.06
C CYS A 506 -27.73 -13.54 18.13
N TYR A 507 -27.00 -12.50 17.72
CA TYR A 507 -25.95 -12.64 16.72
C TYR A 507 -24.59 -12.31 17.32
N SER A 508 -23.55 -12.97 16.80
CA SER A 508 -22.18 -12.85 17.29
C SER A 508 -21.24 -12.16 16.26
N VAL A 509 -20.09 -11.69 16.74
CA VAL A 509 -19.06 -11.05 15.92
C VAL A 509 -18.54 -12.03 14.86
N GLY A 510 -18.33 -11.54 13.65
CA GLY A 510 -17.84 -12.29 12.50
C GLY A 510 -18.93 -12.88 11.61
N LEU A 511 -20.21 -12.85 12.03
CA LEU A 511 -21.32 -13.28 11.19
C LEU A 511 -21.55 -12.30 10.04
N ILE A 512 -21.78 -12.85 8.85
CA ILE A 512 -22.19 -12.08 7.67
C ILE A 512 -23.69 -12.07 7.60
N MET A 513 -24.26 -10.87 7.66
CA MET A 513 -25.68 -10.62 7.74
C MET A 513 -26.18 -9.87 6.51
N LYS A 514 -27.48 -9.89 6.30
CA LYS A 514 -28.19 -9.07 5.33
C LYS A 514 -29.20 -8.17 6.06
N HIS A 515 -29.27 -6.91 5.67
CA HIS A 515 -30.26 -5.99 6.22
C HIS A 515 -31.60 -6.17 5.51
N LYS A 516 -32.67 -6.55 6.23
CA LYS A 516 -33.99 -6.90 5.68
C LYS A 516 -34.60 -5.75 4.84
N ARG A 517 -34.53 -4.52 5.33
CA ARG A 517 -35.17 -3.37 4.69
C ARG A 517 -34.36 -2.81 3.51
N TYR A 518 -33.04 -2.69 3.67
CA TYR A 518 -32.17 -2.02 2.70
C TYR A 518 -31.40 -2.98 1.79
N GLY A 519 -31.41 -4.29 2.10
CA GLY A 519 -30.85 -5.34 1.26
C GLY A 519 -29.33 -5.43 1.20
N TYR A 520 -28.59 -4.56 1.91
CA TYR A 520 -27.13 -4.58 1.93
C TYR A 520 -26.57 -5.77 2.72
N ASN A 521 -25.38 -6.22 2.33
CA ASN A 521 -24.61 -7.22 3.07
C ASN A 521 -23.60 -6.55 4.00
N CYS A 522 -23.43 -7.13 5.18
CA CYS A 522 -22.53 -6.59 6.20
C CYS A 522 -21.94 -7.69 7.08
N VAL A 523 -20.88 -7.37 7.82
CA VAL A 523 -20.32 -8.22 8.86
C VAL A 523 -20.40 -7.53 10.21
N ILE A 524 -20.80 -8.29 11.24
CA ILE A 524 -20.87 -7.79 12.63
C ILE A 524 -19.46 -7.71 13.21
N TYR A 525 -19.06 -6.52 13.72
CA TYR A 525 -17.81 -6.35 14.47
C TYR A 525 -18.01 -5.92 15.92
N GLY A 526 -19.27 -5.78 16.36
CA GLY A 526 -19.60 -5.49 17.75
C GLY A 526 -21.10 -5.49 17.98
N TRP A 527 -21.53 -5.57 19.24
CA TRP A 527 -22.92 -5.55 19.62
C TRP A 527 -23.14 -4.90 20.97
N ASP A 528 -24.36 -4.37 21.17
CA ASP A 528 -24.84 -3.78 22.40
C ASP A 528 -26.19 -4.39 22.77
N PRO A 529 -26.49 -4.62 24.06
CA PRO A 529 -27.76 -5.24 24.49
C PRO A 529 -28.98 -4.32 24.29
N ALA A 530 -28.75 -3.02 24.14
CA ALA A 530 -29.75 -2.00 23.83
C ALA A 530 -29.08 -0.87 23.02
N CYS A 531 -29.85 0.03 22.43
CA CYS A 531 -29.31 1.18 21.69
C CYS A 531 -28.50 2.09 22.63
N MET A 532 -27.19 2.20 22.36
CA MET A 532 -26.27 3.04 23.16
C MET A 532 -26.15 4.46 22.61
N MET A 533 -26.85 4.81 21.52
CA MET A 533 -26.83 6.13 20.93
C MET A 533 -27.68 7.15 21.72
N GLY A 534 -27.31 8.43 21.63
CA GLY A 534 -28.03 9.51 22.30
C GLY A 534 -29.46 9.71 21.77
N ASN A 535 -30.29 10.37 22.57
CA ASN A 535 -31.71 10.63 22.25
C ASN A 535 -31.91 11.40 20.93
N GLU A 536 -30.99 12.23 20.54
CA GLU A 536 -31.03 12.96 19.28
C GLU A 536 -30.86 12.01 18.08
N TRP A 537 -29.85 11.13 18.14
CA TRP A 537 -29.66 10.09 17.12
C TRP A 537 -30.85 9.14 17.02
N ILE A 538 -31.41 8.70 18.17
CA ILE A 538 -32.60 7.84 18.24
C ILE A 538 -33.78 8.50 17.53
N ARG A 539 -33.96 9.82 17.69
CA ARG A 539 -35.02 10.60 17.01
C ARG A 539 -34.73 10.72 15.50
N ASN A 540 -33.50 11.09 15.11
CA ASN A 540 -33.14 11.33 13.74
C ASN A 540 -33.21 10.03 12.91
N MET A 541 -32.81 8.91 13.50
CA MET A 541 -32.89 7.59 12.86
C MET A 541 -34.27 6.91 13.00
N ASN A 542 -35.21 7.61 13.64
CA ASN A 542 -36.58 7.12 13.83
C ASN A 542 -36.65 5.74 14.53
N VAL A 543 -35.73 5.47 15.46
CA VAL A 543 -35.62 4.18 16.18
C VAL A 543 -36.88 3.85 16.96
N HIS A 544 -37.58 4.86 17.48
CA HIS A 544 -38.83 4.68 18.20
C HIS A 544 -39.97 4.14 17.34
N SER A 545 -39.87 4.18 16.02
CA SER A 545 -40.85 3.57 15.12
C SER A 545 -40.62 2.07 14.86
N LEU A 546 -39.49 1.53 15.34
CA LEU A 546 -39.24 0.10 15.29
C LEU A 546 -40.12 -0.65 16.27
N PRO A 547 -40.59 -1.87 15.97
CA PRO A 547 -41.44 -2.67 16.86
C PRO A 547 -40.91 -2.82 18.28
N HIS A 548 -39.60 -3.01 18.45
CA HIS A 548 -38.94 -3.15 19.75
C HIS A 548 -38.21 -1.86 20.20
N GLY A 549 -38.28 -0.77 19.41
CA GLY A 549 -37.67 0.50 19.74
C GLY A 549 -36.18 0.42 20.03
N SER A 550 -35.71 1.20 21.03
CA SER A 550 -34.31 1.23 21.48
C SER A 550 -33.95 0.13 22.49
N GLN A 551 -34.92 -0.66 22.98
CA GLN A 551 -34.72 -1.68 24.02
C GLN A 551 -34.43 -3.07 23.44
N GLN A 552 -33.98 -3.17 22.22
CA GLN A 552 -33.50 -4.40 21.59
C GLN A 552 -31.99 -4.33 21.36
N PRO A 553 -31.30 -5.46 21.12
CA PRO A 553 -29.90 -5.44 20.73
C PRO A 553 -29.63 -4.68 19.44
N PHE A 554 -28.50 -3.99 19.39
CA PHE A 554 -27.98 -3.30 18.23
C PHE A 554 -26.58 -3.80 17.89
N TYR A 555 -26.24 -3.74 16.60
CA TYR A 555 -24.99 -4.29 16.05
C TYR A 555 -24.21 -3.25 15.28
N ASN A 556 -22.92 -3.16 15.58
CA ASN A 556 -21.96 -2.41 14.80
C ASN A 556 -21.55 -3.28 13.58
N VAL A 557 -21.81 -2.79 12.37
CA VAL A 557 -21.61 -3.55 11.15
C VAL A 557 -20.76 -2.81 10.11
N LEU A 558 -19.87 -3.55 9.45
CA LEU A 558 -19.13 -3.07 8.26
C LEU A 558 -19.94 -3.49 7.03
N VAL A 559 -20.29 -2.52 6.18
CA VAL A 559 -21.15 -2.71 5.03
C VAL A 559 -20.34 -2.80 3.74
N GLU A 560 -20.83 -3.55 2.75
CA GLU A 560 -20.18 -3.75 1.45
C GLU A 560 -19.98 -2.47 0.64
N ASP A 561 -20.73 -1.39 0.93
CA ASP A 561 -20.56 -0.07 0.34
C ASP A 561 -19.43 0.76 0.95
N GLY A 562 -18.71 0.21 1.93
CA GLY A 562 -17.62 0.87 2.64
C GLY A 562 -18.06 1.69 3.85
N SER A 563 -19.36 1.75 4.19
CA SER A 563 -19.88 2.46 5.34
C SER A 563 -19.90 1.59 6.60
N CYS A 564 -19.72 2.23 7.77
CA CYS A 564 -20.00 1.64 9.08
C CYS A 564 -21.43 2.01 9.49
N ARG A 565 -22.21 1.03 9.96
CA ARG A 565 -23.59 1.29 10.40
C ARG A 565 -23.87 0.64 11.76
N TYR A 566 -24.90 1.16 12.41
CA TYR A 566 -25.43 0.65 13.67
C TYR A 566 -26.85 0.17 13.44
N ALA A 567 -27.06 -1.15 13.47
CA ALA A 567 -28.28 -1.80 13.00
C ALA A 567 -29.03 -2.49 14.14
N ALA A 568 -30.33 -2.29 14.26
CA ALA A 568 -31.20 -2.99 15.19
C ALA A 568 -31.31 -4.49 14.84
N GLN A 569 -31.38 -5.35 15.85
CA GLN A 569 -31.45 -6.81 15.69
C GLN A 569 -32.58 -7.26 14.76
N GLU A 570 -33.77 -6.69 14.91
CA GLU A 570 -34.93 -7.05 14.08
C GLU A 570 -34.78 -6.76 12.60
N ASN A 571 -33.84 -5.85 12.24
CA ASN A 571 -33.54 -5.48 10.84
C ASN A 571 -32.49 -6.38 10.20
N LEU A 572 -31.83 -7.26 10.95
CA LEU A 572 -30.82 -8.18 10.44
C LEU A 572 -31.36 -9.58 10.24
N GLU A 573 -30.87 -10.26 9.21
CA GLU A 573 -31.12 -11.67 8.93
C GLU A 573 -29.83 -12.37 8.48
N TYR A 574 -29.73 -13.67 8.68
CA TYR A 574 -28.60 -14.44 8.19
C TYR A 574 -28.47 -14.34 6.67
N ASN A 575 -27.26 -14.06 6.19
CA ASN A 575 -26.98 -14.10 4.77
C ASN A 575 -26.83 -15.57 4.32
N MET A 576 -27.77 -16.04 3.47
CA MET A 576 -27.78 -17.42 2.96
C MET A 576 -26.67 -17.68 1.93
N GLU A 577 -26.08 -16.63 1.35
CA GLU A 577 -24.97 -16.69 0.41
C GLU A 577 -23.81 -15.76 0.86
N PRO A 578 -23.18 -16.08 2.00
CA PRO A 578 -22.13 -15.21 2.53
C PRO A 578 -20.98 -15.07 1.52
N ARG A 579 -20.54 -13.81 1.34
CA ARG A 579 -19.40 -13.41 0.49
C ARG A 579 -18.49 -12.51 1.29
N GLU A 580 -17.26 -12.34 0.80
CA GLU A 580 -16.32 -11.39 1.38
C GLU A 580 -16.88 -9.95 1.30
N ILE A 581 -16.82 -9.20 2.38
CA ILE A 581 -17.29 -7.81 2.46
C ILE A 581 -16.11 -6.89 2.11
N PRO A 582 -16.19 -6.14 1.00
CA PRO A 582 -15.10 -5.27 0.53
C PRO A 582 -15.06 -3.94 1.31
N HIS A 583 -14.80 -4.00 2.60
CA HIS A 583 -14.74 -2.82 3.46
C HIS A 583 -13.30 -2.41 3.76
N PRO A 584 -12.95 -1.10 3.71
CA PRO A 584 -11.58 -0.62 3.94
C PRO A 584 -11.03 -0.96 5.32
N ASP A 585 -11.86 -1.01 6.35
CA ASP A 585 -11.47 -1.30 7.73
C ASP A 585 -11.65 -2.77 8.14
N ILE A 586 -11.92 -3.66 7.20
CA ILE A 586 -12.14 -5.09 7.52
C ILE A 586 -10.97 -5.69 8.30
N GLY A 587 -9.73 -5.37 7.92
CA GLY A 587 -8.53 -5.86 8.58
C GLY A 587 -8.24 -5.22 9.94
N ARG A 588 -8.88 -4.10 10.29
CA ARG A 588 -8.81 -3.53 11.64
C ARG A 588 -9.39 -4.47 12.68
N TYR A 589 -10.44 -5.19 12.31
CA TYR A 589 -11.24 -6.03 13.18
C TYR A 589 -11.00 -7.53 12.98
N PHE A 590 -10.71 -7.96 11.76
CA PHE A 590 -10.67 -9.37 11.40
C PHE A 590 -9.32 -9.81 10.87
N ALA A 591 -8.90 -11.00 11.29
CA ALA A 591 -7.64 -11.62 10.86
C ALA A 591 -7.80 -12.45 9.57
N GLU A 592 -8.96 -13.06 9.35
CA GLU A 592 -9.19 -13.99 8.23
C GLU A 592 -10.66 -14.02 7.81
N PHE A 593 -10.92 -14.25 6.52
CA PHE A 593 -12.24 -14.65 6.00
C PHE A 593 -12.26 -16.15 5.74
N ALA A 594 -13.05 -16.89 6.51
CA ALA A 594 -13.14 -18.35 6.47
C ALA A 594 -14.13 -18.90 5.41
N GLY A 595 -14.58 -18.06 4.46
CA GLY A 595 -15.49 -18.44 3.38
C GLY A 595 -16.98 -18.23 3.69
N THR A 596 -17.39 -18.37 4.94
CA THR A 596 -18.76 -18.18 5.42
C THR A 596 -18.88 -17.13 6.52
N HIS A 597 -17.80 -16.81 7.19
CA HIS A 597 -17.74 -15.88 8.31
C HIS A 597 -16.33 -15.29 8.42
N TYR A 598 -16.16 -14.29 9.25
CA TYR A 598 -14.85 -13.71 9.57
C TYR A 598 -14.35 -14.18 10.93
N LEU A 599 -13.05 -14.38 11.05
CA LEU A 599 -12.36 -14.64 12.31
C LEU A 599 -11.85 -13.31 12.88
N ALA A 600 -12.25 -13.00 14.10
CA ALA A 600 -11.79 -11.81 14.81
C ALA A 600 -10.26 -11.80 14.95
N ASN A 601 -9.63 -10.61 14.96
CA ASN A 601 -8.25 -10.51 15.40
C ASN A 601 -8.16 -10.58 16.94
N ALA A 602 -6.93 -10.65 17.47
CA ALA A 602 -6.71 -10.83 18.91
C ALA A 602 -7.36 -9.74 19.78
N GLU A 603 -7.41 -8.49 19.30
CA GLU A 603 -7.99 -7.38 20.04
C GLU A 603 -9.52 -7.44 20.07
N LEU A 604 -10.14 -7.86 18.98
CA LEU A 604 -11.58 -8.03 18.89
C LEU A 604 -12.03 -9.29 19.62
N GLU A 605 -11.28 -10.40 19.50
CA GLU A 605 -11.53 -11.64 20.23
C GLU A 605 -11.44 -11.43 21.75
N PHE A 606 -10.49 -10.62 22.21
CA PHE A 606 -10.37 -10.28 23.62
C PHE A 606 -11.62 -9.57 24.16
N ARG A 607 -12.29 -8.74 23.35
CA ARG A 607 -13.52 -8.02 23.73
C ARG A 607 -14.77 -8.89 23.68
N TYR A 608 -14.79 -9.89 22.80
CA TYR A 608 -15.92 -10.81 22.56
C TYR A 608 -15.46 -12.28 22.62
N PRO A 609 -15.01 -12.77 23.78
CA PRO A 609 -14.31 -14.07 23.86
C PRO A 609 -15.21 -15.29 23.60
N GLU A 610 -16.53 -15.16 23.69
CA GLU A 610 -17.48 -16.25 23.46
C GLU A 610 -17.99 -16.28 22.01
N ASP A 611 -17.82 -15.18 21.25
CA ASP A 611 -18.47 -14.97 19.95
C ASP A 611 -17.98 -15.93 18.88
N LEU A 612 -16.69 -16.28 18.84
CA LEU A 612 -16.16 -17.23 17.85
C LEU A 612 -16.90 -18.59 17.94
N ARG A 613 -17.11 -19.10 19.16
CA ARG A 613 -17.81 -20.37 19.38
C ARG A 613 -19.27 -20.30 18.89
N LEU A 614 -19.95 -19.18 19.16
CA LEU A 614 -21.33 -18.94 18.76
C LEU A 614 -21.45 -18.79 17.24
N THR A 615 -20.57 -18.00 16.62
CA THR A 615 -20.48 -17.85 15.16
C THR A 615 -20.31 -19.19 14.45
N LEU A 616 -19.40 -20.03 14.93
CA LEU A 616 -19.19 -21.37 14.37
C LEU A 616 -20.43 -22.27 14.52
N ALA A 617 -21.14 -22.19 15.64
CA ALA A 617 -22.38 -22.94 15.86
C ALA A 617 -23.51 -22.49 14.90
N ASP A 618 -23.62 -21.20 14.64
CA ASP A 618 -24.64 -20.63 13.75
C ASP A 618 -24.34 -20.91 12.28
N VAL A 619 -23.09 -20.76 11.85
CA VAL A 619 -22.67 -21.09 10.48
C VAL A 619 -22.93 -22.57 10.15
N GLN A 620 -22.76 -23.47 11.11
CA GLN A 620 -23.07 -24.92 10.92
C GLN A 620 -24.56 -25.19 10.67
N LYS A 621 -25.45 -24.31 11.11
CA LYS A 621 -26.90 -24.44 10.89
C LYS A 621 -27.31 -23.94 9.49
N THR A 622 -26.46 -23.22 8.75
CA THR A 622 -26.80 -22.64 7.45
C THR A 622 -26.74 -23.66 6.31
N PRO A 623 -27.67 -23.63 5.33
CA PRO A 623 -27.73 -24.61 4.23
C PRO A 623 -26.46 -24.67 3.38
N LYS A 624 -25.75 -23.54 3.19
CA LYS A 624 -24.51 -23.49 2.40
C LYS A 624 -23.37 -24.25 3.04
N HIS A 625 -23.27 -24.23 4.38
CA HIS A 625 -22.27 -25.03 5.08
C HIS A 625 -22.57 -26.54 4.94
N MET A 626 -23.84 -26.91 4.99
CA MET A 626 -24.27 -28.28 4.73
C MET A 626 -23.98 -28.71 3.29
N HIS A 627 -24.15 -27.83 2.30
CA HIS A 627 -23.82 -28.10 0.90
C HIS A 627 -22.31 -28.20 0.65
N MET A 628 -21.50 -27.34 1.26
CA MET A 628 -20.04 -27.42 1.21
C MET A 628 -19.51 -28.70 1.85
N LEU A 629 -20.05 -29.11 2.99
CA LEU A 629 -19.73 -30.41 3.61
C LEU A 629 -20.13 -31.61 2.73
N ALA A 630 -21.26 -31.50 2.03
CA ALA A 630 -21.71 -32.55 1.11
C ALA A 630 -20.83 -32.63 -0.16
N GLN A 631 -20.23 -31.52 -0.64
CA GLN A 631 -19.32 -31.54 -1.76
C GLN A 631 -17.91 -32.03 -1.39
N ILE A 632 -17.50 -31.85 -0.14
CA ILE A 632 -16.19 -32.30 0.37
C ILE A 632 -16.23 -33.79 0.74
N LEU A 633 -17.42 -34.35 1.01
CA LEU A 633 -17.64 -35.74 1.40
C LEU A 633 -18.21 -36.54 0.21
N PRO A 634 -17.44 -37.44 -0.43
CA PRO A 634 -18.02 -38.34 -1.42
C PRO A 634 -19.03 -39.26 -0.75
N THR A 635 -20.12 -39.53 -1.46
CA THR A 635 -21.30 -40.33 -1.07
C THR A 635 -21.01 -41.56 -0.23
N SER A 636 -21.10 -41.46 1.08
CA SER A 636 -21.04 -42.54 2.04
C SER A 636 -22.18 -42.40 3.05
N PRO A 637 -22.76 -43.52 3.52
CA PRO A 637 -23.94 -43.47 4.37
C PRO A 637 -23.73 -42.88 5.77
N ASN A 638 -22.52 -42.48 6.14
CA ASN A 638 -22.26 -41.82 7.42
C ASN A 638 -21.21 -40.69 7.31
N PRO A 639 -21.65 -39.45 7.04
CA PRO A 639 -20.75 -38.27 6.84
C PRO A 639 -19.83 -37.98 8.06
N LYS A 640 -20.31 -38.22 9.28
CA LYS A 640 -19.53 -37.99 10.52
C LYS A 640 -18.30 -38.90 10.64
N LEU A 641 -18.40 -40.12 10.20
CA LEU A 641 -17.32 -41.12 10.31
C LEU A 641 -16.20 -40.84 9.29
N GLN A 642 -16.53 -40.31 8.11
CA GLN A 642 -15.55 -39.95 7.07
C GLN A 642 -14.83 -38.64 7.39
N TYR A 643 -15.51 -37.69 7.98
CA TYR A 643 -14.91 -36.45 8.48
C TYR A 643 -13.89 -36.77 9.58
N GLN A 644 -14.23 -37.64 10.51
CA GLN A 644 -13.31 -38.12 11.55
C GLN A 644 -12.12 -38.90 10.98
N LYS A 645 -12.30 -39.72 9.94
CA LYS A 645 -11.21 -40.45 9.26
C LYS A 645 -10.28 -39.54 8.48
N ARG A 646 -10.81 -38.51 7.81
CA ARG A 646 -10.01 -37.55 7.01
C ARG A 646 -9.21 -36.56 7.86
N LEU A 647 -9.68 -36.30 9.10
CA LEU A 647 -8.98 -35.50 10.11
C LEU A 647 -8.06 -36.34 11.01
N GLY A 648 -7.92 -37.65 10.77
CA GLY A 648 -7.11 -38.54 11.60
C GLY A 648 -7.66 -38.80 13.00
N LEU A 649 -8.91 -38.42 13.27
CA LEU A 649 -9.56 -38.58 14.57
C LEU A 649 -10.11 -39.98 14.71
N LYS A 650 -9.40 -40.86 15.45
CA LYS A 650 -9.95 -42.14 15.95
C LYS A 650 -10.92 -41.85 17.08
N GLY A 651 -12.10 -42.43 17.08
CA GLY A 651 -13.26 -42.19 17.89
C GLY A 651 -13.15 -42.08 19.43
N LYS A 652 -12.00 -41.79 19.98
CA LYS A 652 -11.74 -41.34 21.36
C LYS A 652 -10.54 -40.41 21.32
N TRP A 653 -10.63 -39.25 21.95
CA TRP A 653 -9.55 -38.30 22.11
C TRP A 653 -8.32 -38.96 22.72
N PRO A 654 -7.12 -38.87 22.12
CA PRO A 654 -5.89 -39.36 22.71
C PRO A 654 -5.55 -38.54 23.95
N LYS A 655 -5.31 -39.22 25.06
CA LYS A 655 -4.94 -38.59 26.34
C LYS A 655 -3.49 -38.11 26.40
N GLN A 656 -2.65 -38.42 25.43
CA GLN A 656 -1.24 -37.98 25.38
C GLN A 656 -0.70 -38.01 23.95
N TRP A 657 -0.10 -36.92 23.55
CA TRP A 657 0.71 -36.76 22.33
C TRP A 657 2.16 -37.06 22.72
N THR A 658 2.75 -38.12 22.21
CA THR A 658 4.07 -38.59 22.67
C THR A 658 5.17 -38.63 21.62
N THR A 659 4.99 -38.21 20.36
CA THR A 659 6.11 -38.18 19.40
C THR A 659 6.12 -36.91 18.54
N GLU A 660 7.33 -36.34 18.36
CA GLU A 660 7.60 -35.14 17.57
C GLU A 660 7.22 -35.29 16.08
N ARG A 661 7.22 -36.48 15.54
CA ARG A 661 6.93 -36.76 14.13
C ARG A 661 5.45 -36.56 13.78
N GLU A 662 4.54 -36.80 14.72
CA GLU A 662 3.12 -36.56 14.54
C GLU A 662 2.74 -35.09 14.68
N ARG A 663 3.62 -34.24 15.27
CA ARG A 663 3.45 -32.78 15.34
C ARG A 663 3.75 -32.10 14.02
N GLU A 664 4.75 -32.55 13.26
CA GLU A 664 5.14 -31.91 11.99
C GLU A 664 4.13 -32.14 10.87
N GLU A 665 3.50 -33.32 10.82
CA GLU A 665 2.45 -33.61 9.83
C GLU A 665 1.09 -32.94 10.14
N SER A 666 0.83 -32.59 11.41
CA SER A 666 -0.40 -31.89 11.80
C SER A 666 -0.36 -30.37 11.57
N HIS A 667 0.84 -29.77 11.43
CA HIS A 667 1.00 -28.33 11.22
C HIS A 667 0.56 -27.84 9.83
N GLN A 668 0.33 -28.72 8.87
CA GLN A 668 -0.16 -28.32 7.55
C GLN A 668 -1.70 -28.25 7.44
N HIS A 669 -2.46 -28.75 8.41
CA HIS A 669 -3.92 -28.89 8.24
C HIS A 669 -4.82 -28.47 9.41
N THR A 670 -4.34 -27.81 10.48
CA THR A 670 -5.22 -27.50 11.62
C THR A 670 -4.93 -26.17 12.35
N PRO A 671 -5.44 -25.03 11.87
CA PRO A 671 -5.54 -23.83 12.70
C PRO A 671 -6.66 -23.87 13.74
N LEU A 672 -7.75 -24.61 13.47
CA LEU A 672 -8.98 -24.56 14.28
C LEU A 672 -8.88 -25.29 15.65
N LEU A 673 -8.13 -26.39 15.74
CA LEU A 673 -8.01 -27.15 16.98
C LEU A 673 -7.05 -26.53 18.00
N HIS A 674 -6.07 -25.75 17.53
CA HIS A 674 -5.13 -25.04 18.41
C HIS A 674 -5.79 -23.84 19.09
N LEU A 675 -6.75 -23.18 18.43
CA LEU A 675 -7.51 -22.06 18.99
C LEU A 675 -8.49 -22.52 20.08
N LEU A 676 -9.11 -23.71 19.94
CA LEU A 676 -10.00 -24.27 20.96
C LEU A 676 -9.25 -24.71 22.24
N ALA A 677 -8.02 -25.16 22.10
CA ALA A 677 -7.19 -25.57 23.25
C ALA A 677 -6.60 -24.39 24.02
N LEU A 678 -6.31 -23.29 23.36
CA LEU A 678 -5.81 -22.04 23.97
C LEU A 678 -6.92 -21.29 24.73
N SER A 679 -8.17 -21.35 24.28
CA SER A 679 -9.34 -20.77 24.95
C SER A 679 -9.57 -21.38 26.35
N GLU A 680 -9.36 -22.68 26.53
CA GLU A 680 -9.49 -23.30 27.83
C GLU A 680 -8.37 -22.98 28.83
N GLN A 681 -7.16 -22.62 28.36
CA GLN A 681 -6.04 -22.25 29.23
C GLN A 681 -6.10 -20.81 29.73
N VAL A 682 -6.66 -19.89 28.92
CA VAL A 682 -6.78 -18.46 29.25
C VAL A 682 -7.88 -18.24 30.33
N HIS A 683 -8.91 -19.09 30.35
CA HIS A 683 -10.03 -18.97 31.31
C HIS A 683 -9.63 -19.16 32.78
N LYS A 684 -8.43 -19.64 33.06
CA LYS A 684 -7.95 -19.86 34.47
C LYS A 684 -7.16 -18.68 35.06
N GLN A 685 -6.85 -17.63 34.33
CA GLN A 685 -5.92 -16.57 34.82
C GLN A 685 -6.49 -15.16 34.95
N THR A 686 -7.73 -14.86 34.58
CA THR A 686 -8.23 -13.47 34.67
C THR A 686 -9.59 -13.35 35.35
N LYS A 687 -9.56 -13.14 36.64
CA LYS A 687 -10.58 -12.40 37.37
C LYS A 687 -9.95 -11.05 37.73
N MET A 688 -10.42 -9.95 37.13
CA MET A 688 -10.67 -8.64 37.72
C MET A 688 -10.73 -7.52 36.67
N ALA A 689 -11.69 -6.67 36.87
CA ALA A 689 -11.84 -5.24 36.54
C ALA A 689 -12.64 -4.86 35.27
N THR A 690 -13.66 -4.29 35.54
CA THR A 690 -14.86 -3.57 35.10
C THR A 690 -14.66 -2.33 34.20
N THR A 691 -15.58 -2.21 33.24
CA THR A 691 -16.34 -1.09 32.65
C THR A 691 -15.60 0.08 31.97
N VAL A 692 -15.90 0.38 30.72
CA VAL A 692 -16.58 1.56 30.13
C VAL A 692 -16.53 1.59 28.58
N GLY A 693 -17.55 2.13 27.99
CA GLY A 693 -18.04 2.09 26.63
C GLY A 693 -17.21 2.76 25.51
N TRP A 694 -17.63 2.47 24.30
CA TRP A 694 -17.00 2.81 23.03
C TRP A 694 -17.25 4.25 22.57
N PRO A 695 -16.31 4.89 21.85
CA PRO A 695 -16.57 6.16 21.19
C PRO A 695 -17.47 5.94 19.97
N GLN A 696 -18.47 6.78 19.90
CA GLN A 696 -19.52 6.83 18.90
C GLN A 696 -18.93 7.07 17.49
N VAL A 697 -19.24 6.20 16.56
CA VAL A 697 -19.16 6.50 15.13
C VAL A 697 -20.35 7.39 14.79
N TYR A 698 -20.09 8.69 14.60
CA TYR A 698 -21.10 9.65 14.16
C TYR A 698 -21.57 9.31 12.74
N ASP A 699 -22.88 9.19 12.60
CA ASP A 699 -23.53 9.18 11.29
C ASP A 699 -23.41 10.58 10.67
N ARG A 700 -22.97 10.66 9.40
CA ARG A 700 -22.34 11.82 8.77
C ARG A 700 -23.33 12.75 8.05
N GLU A 701 -24.46 13.02 8.63
CA GLU A 701 -25.46 13.88 7.96
C GLU A 701 -25.55 15.29 8.53
N HIS A 702 -24.58 16.07 8.79
CA HIS A 702 -24.69 17.54 8.89
C HIS A 702 -23.32 18.19 9.11
N ILE A 703 -22.67 18.54 7.99
CA ILE A 703 -21.77 19.69 8.00
C ILE A 703 -22.63 20.91 7.68
N PRO A 704 -22.67 21.93 8.54
CA PRO A 704 -23.31 23.19 8.17
C PRO A 704 -22.70 23.74 6.90
N GLU A 705 -23.51 24.15 5.94
CA GLU A 705 -23.07 24.87 4.75
C GLU A 705 -22.20 26.04 5.15
N PHE A 706 -20.91 25.96 4.82
CA PHE A 706 -20.01 27.09 4.91
C PHE A 706 -20.24 28.00 3.69
N SER A 707 -21.28 28.81 3.75
CA SER A 707 -21.40 29.99 2.91
C SER A 707 -20.40 31.05 3.41
N GLY A 708 -19.19 31.02 2.89
CA GLY A 708 -18.27 32.12 3.01
C GLY A 708 -18.54 33.14 1.91
N LYS A 709 -18.95 34.33 2.29
CA LYS A 709 -18.79 35.52 1.47
C LYS A 709 -17.31 35.84 1.31
#